data_c1f16955a0e64e6199af56f2a75e029d
#
_entry.id   c1f16955a0e64e6199af56f2a75e029d
#
_cell.length_a   1.000
_cell.length_b   1.000
_cell.length_c   1.000
_cell.angle_alpha   90.00
_cell.angle_beta   90.00
_cell.angle_gamma   90.00
#
_symmetry.space_group_name_H-M   'P 1'
#
loop_
_entity.id
_entity.type
_entity.pdbx_description
1 polymer ?
#
loop_
_entity_poly.entity_id
_entity_poly.type
_entity_poly.pdbx_seq_one_letter_code
_entity_poly.pdbx_strand_id
1 'polypeptide(L)'
;MTRLVSAEKKLRSCLLLLLVFLQPTRSAIVAHEKVSEIVQQAQRLLNTTLADGKLRSFELDGNNGAVMTQLVQPLSLQIAVMQVTAALSREMNLPKWQAMLRALGGDREVLKRFAQMRSHFALLEKRLDAGQDGGIEEQLNQITALSTSSTTWARIWQQLQTLIQEVDNLHDWFDRYQRNSAVVNERTLRDFAETVHSGFTIEKALASIHEAVCPYTMDDEDMQRPDNSSVICDGGVLETLQTALTRANDSFICSLSKSSHQLVYDLYALLTLTDAKGYAMMQFSWMLLRLYGKGSYVTETEKARIDFERRMTEKAEAAQNVLSNLTNWMWKCDTPRSEQVENETYIQFTELLQGYVVNEVDLNQDNTCKESCSAYSNSQEKGCFGNQLCAQSRRCSSGRIYNCGFIEADSNVCVTNKPGRRYDWIQYKSGRVFGQKTECNSSTSKNVKTDSWWRWVFWHCSYCMCLCDQPGPHSDRYVSLQSALAASASNRLVTGVRFVKKDRVLHIQIQEGEALPQGSVNETTLQWQPINPIKVPSGQQETAEDGLGYAALRYEERALDLDDLVAPKGHVITGLRFRKLGGHLNLEAQASPIDFMTGSIDSERAIWLSNDNTPATETNPRTKVSLLSPDVSTRSHTPSVPDSTSDQFIEFQVTSLEKDVSQNTVPFIEATPVAPEPPVWLTGIGIYHKGQPGYGGYVAFRIATLNFSDYMTVSSEEFNYTTEEDTLG
;
A
#
# COMPACT_ATOMS: atom_id res chain seq x y z
N MET A 1 -28.37 -5.99 28.52
CA MET A 1 -29.68 -5.56 29.03
C MET A 1 -29.67 -4.22 29.73
N THR A 2 -28.73 -3.88 30.57
CA THR A 2 -28.70 -2.59 31.34
C THR A 2 -28.43 -1.33 30.53
N ARG A 3 -27.77 -1.42 29.37
CA ARG A 3 -27.52 -0.27 28.46
C ARG A 3 -28.70 0.05 27.51
N LEU A 4 -29.49 -0.94 27.17
CA LEU A 4 -30.73 -0.76 26.35
C LEU A 4 -31.80 -0.01 27.10
N VAL A 5 -31.96 -0.29 28.39
CA VAL A 5 -32.94 0.41 29.26
C VAL A 5 -32.55 1.87 29.51
N SER A 6 -31.25 2.20 29.47
CA SER A 6 -30.76 3.58 29.58
C SER A 6 -31.00 4.40 28.30
N ALA A 7 -30.85 3.80 27.11
CA ALA A 7 -31.11 4.46 25.84
C ALA A 7 -32.59 4.73 25.64
N GLU A 8 -33.44 3.79 25.98
CA GLU A 8 -34.90 3.95 25.91
C GLU A 8 -35.44 5.03 26.90
N LYS A 9 -34.87 5.13 28.10
CA LYS A 9 -35.19 6.21 29.04
C LYS A 9 -34.72 7.58 28.53
N LYS A 10 -33.57 7.68 27.92
CA LYS A 10 -33.08 8.94 27.32
C LYS A 10 -33.91 9.38 26.11
N LEU A 11 -34.34 8.44 25.27
CA LEU A 11 -35.22 8.75 24.12
C LEU A 11 -36.59 9.21 24.58
N ARG A 12 -37.18 8.56 25.56
CA ARG A 12 -38.49 8.99 26.17
C ARG A 12 -38.39 10.35 26.85
N SER A 13 -37.27 10.66 27.52
CA SER A 13 -37.06 11.99 28.13
C SER A 13 -36.88 13.09 27.11
N CYS A 14 -36.20 12.84 25.96
CA CYS A 14 -36.07 13.81 24.85
C CYS A 14 -37.42 14.07 24.16
N LEU A 15 -38.27 13.05 23.99
CA LEU A 15 -39.59 13.21 23.40
C LEU A 15 -40.58 13.95 24.35
N LEU A 16 -40.50 13.74 25.66
CA LEU A 16 -41.30 14.45 26.64
C LEU A 16 -40.93 15.93 26.76
N LEU A 17 -39.61 16.25 26.60
CA LEU A 17 -39.16 17.65 26.56
C LEU A 17 -39.62 18.40 25.32
N LEU A 18 -39.77 17.73 24.17
CA LEU A 18 -40.34 18.31 22.95
C LEU A 18 -41.81 18.67 23.09
N LEU A 19 -42.56 17.95 23.92
CA LEU A 19 -43.99 18.21 24.18
C LEU A 19 -44.25 19.36 25.16
N VAL A 20 -43.27 19.74 25.98
CA VAL A 20 -43.45 20.76 27.05
C VAL A 20 -43.17 22.19 26.56
N PHE A 21 -42.45 22.38 25.45
CA PHE A 21 -42.01 23.72 25.00
C PHE A 21 -42.90 24.35 23.91
N LEU A 22 -44.01 23.73 23.50
CA LEU A 22 -44.92 24.28 22.50
C LEU A 22 -46.25 24.75 23.10
N GLN A 23 -46.31 25.96 23.66
CA GLN A 23 -47.58 26.64 23.94
C GLN A 23 -48.07 27.40 22.72
N PRO A 24 -49.36 27.34 22.37
CA PRO A 24 -49.84 27.66 21.02
C PRO A 24 -50.53 29.03 20.88
N THR A 25 -50.24 29.68 19.75
CA THR A 25 -51.22 30.63 19.13
C THR A 25 -52.10 29.88 18.11
N ARG A 26 -53.31 30.34 17.85
CA ARG A 26 -54.36 29.61 17.07
C ARG A 26 -53.94 29.12 15.68
N SER A 27 -52.91 29.68 15.06
CA SER A 27 -52.36 29.19 13.79
C SER A 27 -51.32 28.05 14.00
N ALA A 28 -50.71 27.98 15.19
CA ALA A 28 -49.77 26.97 15.57
C ALA A 28 -50.44 25.63 15.99
N ILE A 29 -51.71 25.64 16.34
CA ILE A 29 -52.46 24.45 16.78
C ILE A 29 -52.58 23.42 15.65
N VAL A 30 -52.87 23.87 14.43
CA VAL A 30 -53.00 22.97 13.26
C VAL A 30 -51.63 22.41 12.83
N ALA A 31 -50.58 23.21 12.97
CA ALA A 31 -49.21 22.73 12.72
C ALA A 31 -48.70 21.78 13.82
N HIS A 32 -49.10 22.06 15.09
CA HIS A 32 -48.74 21.23 16.25
C HIS A 32 -49.44 19.86 16.22
N GLU A 33 -50.71 19.80 15.80
CA GLU A 33 -51.41 18.53 15.66
C GLU A 33 -50.77 17.64 14.58
N LYS A 34 -50.35 18.23 13.48
CA LYS A 34 -49.65 17.53 12.39
C LYS A 34 -48.23 17.10 12.75
N VAL A 35 -47.47 17.94 13.45
CA VAL A 35 -46.13 17.57 13.98
C VAL A 35 -46.27 16.47 15.02
N SER A 36 -47.31 16.51 15.89
CA SER A 36 -47.58 15.44 16.87
C SER A 36 -47.92 14.11 16.16
N GLU A 37 -48.69 14.17 15.06
CA GLU A 37 -49.06 13.00 14.26
C GLU A 37 -47.83 12.40 13.54
N ILE A 38 -46.93 13.23 13.04
CA ILE A 38 -45.63 12.82 12.45
C ILE A 38 -44.72 12.16 13.46
N VAL A 39 -44.60 12.77 14.63
CA VAL A 39 -43.79 12.22 15.72
C VAL A 39 -44.37 10.88 16.20
N GLN A 40 -45.71 10.76 16.29
CA GLN A 40 -46.35 9.47 16.63
C GLN A 40 -46.19 8.42 15.53
N GLN A 41 -46.24 8.82 14.24
CA GLN A 41 -46.02 7.89 13.12
C GLN A 41 -44.58 7.46 13.02
N ALA A 42 -43.61 8.36 13.20
CA ALA A 42 -42.19 8.03 13.30
C ALA A 42 -41.89 7.10 14.50
N GLN A 43 -42.58 7.31 15.61
CA GLN A 43 -42.48 6.50 16.81
C GLN A 43 -43.09 5.10 16.65
N ARG A 44 -44.23 5.00 15.93
CA ARG A 44 -44.82 3.70 15.55
C ARG A 44 -43.94 2.92 14.59
N LEU A 45 -43.36 3.59 13.59
CA LEU A 45 -42.41 3.01 12.65
C LEU A 45 -41.13 2.52 13.38
N LEU A 46 -40.59 3.29 14.31
CA LEU A 46 -39.47 2.90 15.10
C LEU A 46 -39.76 1.67 15.99
N ASN A 47 -40.95 1.67 16.63
CA ASN A 47 -41.38 0.57 17.50
C ASN A 47 -41.73 -0.71 16.72
N THR A 48 -42.33 -0.60 15.52
CA THR A 48 -42.60 -1.77 14.65
C THR A 48 -41.30 -2.34 14.07
N THR A 49 -40.35 -1.48 13.72
CA THR A 49 -39.03 -1.92 13.21
C THR A 49 -38.17 -2.56 14.28
N LEU A 50 -38.27 -2.09 15.53
CA LEU A 50 -37.64 -2.73 16.70
C LEU A 50 -38.30 -4.07 17.03
N ALA A 51 -39.65 -4.19 16.86
CA ALA A 51 -40.38 -5.43 17.10
C ALA A 51 -40.09 -6.52 16.06
N ASP A 52 -39.87 -6.16 14.79
CA ASP A 52 -39.57 -7.09 13.68
C ASP A 52 -38.12 -7.64 13.67
N GLY A 53 -37.27 -7.20 14.59
CA GLY A 53 -35.87 -7.66 14.69
C GLY A 53 -34.98 -7.27 13.52
N LYS A 54 -35.52 -6.63 12.48
CA LYS A 54 -34.77 -6.22 11.28
C LYS A 54 -33.91 -4.97 11.46
N LEU A 55 -34.22 -4.12 12.46
CA LEU A 55 -33.35 -3.01 12.84
C LEU A 55 -32.24 -3.43 13.83
N ARG A 56 -32.32 -4.61 14.42
CA ARG A 56 -31.19 -5.16 15.23
C ARG A 56 -29.95 -5.41 14.42
N SER A 57 -30.04 -5.54 13.11
CA SER A 57 -28.90 -5.66 12.20
C SER A 57 -28.22 -4.32 11.87
N PHE A 58 -28.76 -3.19 12.32
CA PHE A 58 -28.15 -1.86 12.17
C PHE A 58 -27.41 -1.37 13.41
N GLU A 59 -27.58 -2.01 14.56
CA GLU A 59 -26.79 -1.75 15.75
C GLU A 59 -25.63 -2.77 15.82
N LEU A 60 -24.46 -2.33 15.41
CA LEU A 60 -23.13 -2.71 15.93
C LEU A 60 -22.97 -4.18 16.43
N ASP A 61 -23.50 -5.16 15.74
CA ASP A 61 -23.00 -6.52 15.90
C ASP A 61 -21.91 -6.73 14.85
N GLY A 62 -20.70 -7.09 15.30
CA GLY A 62 -19.49 -7.22 14.51
C GLY A 62 -19.52 -8.25 13.37
N ASN A 63 -20.68 -8.75 12.97
CA ASN A 63 -20.86 -9.68 11.87
C ASN A 63 -21.59 -9.09 10.66
N ASN A 64 -22.04 -7.83 10.68
CA ASN A 64 -22.73 -7.18 9.57
C ASN A 64 -21.90 -6.12 8.82
N GLY A 65 -20.57 -6.15 8.95
CA GLY A 65 -19.68 -5.33 8.15
C GLY A 65 -19.92 -5.46 6.63
N ALA A 66 -20.36 -6.63 6.17
CA ALA A 66 -20.55 -6.92 4.75
C ALA A 66 -21.67 -6.12 4.07
N VAL A 67 -22.74 -5.77 4.77
CA VAL A 67 -23.86 -5.00 4.17
C VAL A 67 -23.60 -3.50 4.14
N MET A 68 -22.81 -2.98 5.09
CA MET A 68 -22.42 -1.57 5.12
C MET A 68 -21.31 -1.22 4.15
N THR A 69 -20.53 -2.19 3.74
CA THR A 69 -19.33 -2.00 2.91
C THR A 69 -19.57 -2.10 1.41
N GLN A 70 -20.75 -2.50 0.98
CA GLN A 70 -21.08 -2.56 -0.46
C GLN A 70 -20.90 -1.25 -1.23
N LEU A 71 -20.54 -0.16 -0.55
CA LEU A 71 -20.76 1.18 -1.10
C LEU A 71 -19.63 2.17 -0.75
N VAL A 72 -18.41 1.69 -0.59
CA VAL A 72 -17.22 2.53 -0.35
C VAL A 72 -16.75 3.21 -1.64
N GLN A 73 -17.25 2.80 -2.80
CA GLN A 73 -16.84 3.42 -4.08
C GLN A 73 -17.65 4.66 -4.43
N PRO A 74 -17.05 5.67 -5.09
CA PRO A 74 -17.74 6.85 -5.57
C PRO A 74 -18.96 6.54 -6.45
N LEU A 75 -18.89 5.52 -7.30
CA LEU A 75 -20.02 5.10 -8.14
C LEU A 75 -21.23 4.66 -7.30
N SER A 76 -21.02 3.88 -6.26
CA SER A 76 -22.10 3.44 -5.37
C SER A 76 -22.72 4.58 -4.57
N LEU A 77 -21.91 5.56 -4.16
CA LEU A 77 -22.38 6.78 -3.55
C LEU A 77 -23.27 7.57 -4.52
N GLN A 78 -22.83 7.72 -5.75
CA GLN A 78 -23.56 8.36 -6.83
C GLN A 78 -24.95 7.72 -7.03
N ILE A 79 -25.01 6.40 -7.17
CA ILE A 79 -26.24 5.63 -7.29
C ILE A 79 -27.15 5.87 -6.08
N ALA A 80 -26.62 5.80 -4.85
CA ALA A 80 -27.38 6.01 -3.63
C ALA A 80 -27.98 7.44 -3.56
N VAL A 81 -27.19 8.46 -3.88
CA VAL A 81 -27.67 9.86 -3.91
C VAL A 81 -28.76 10.03 -4.95
N MET A 82 -28.57 9.48 -6.15
CA MET A 82 -29.58 9.54 -7.22
C MET A 82 -30.88 8.82 -6.84
N GLN A 83 -30.80 7.65 -6.21
CA GLN A 83 -31.99 6.93 -5.75
C GLN A 83 -32.76 7.70 -4.69
N VAL A 84 -32.08 8.33 -3.73
CA VAL A 84 -32.72 9.17 -2.71
C VAL A 84 -33.39 10.40 -3.37
N THR A 85 -32.66 11.08 -4.24
CA THR A 85 -33.16 12.30 -4.88
C THR A 85 -34.27 12.01 -5.90
N ALA A 86 -34.21 10.87 -6.61
CA ALA A 86 -35.30 10.42 -7.48
C ALA A 86 -36.58 10.10 -6.68
N ALA A 87 -36.43 9.42 -5.53
CA ALA A 87 -37.54 9.17 -4.64
C ALA A 87 -38.18 10.49 -4.13
N LEU A 88 -37.33 11.43 -3.66
CA LEU A 88 -37.79 12.76 -3.26
C LEU A 88 -38.48 13.52 -4.41
N SER A 89 -37.97 13.42 -5.63
CA SER A 89 -38.54 14.06 -6.82
C SER A 89 -39.91 13.51 -7.20
N ARG A 90 -40.11 12.18 -7.13
CA ARG A 90 -41.44 11.57 -7.35
C ARG A 90 -42.48 12.09 -6.36
N GLU A 91 -42.14 12.13 -5.08
CA GLU A 91 -43.04 12.62 -4.04
C GLU A 91 -43.30 14.13 -4.14
N MET A 92 -42.37 14.89 -4.74
CA MET A 92 -42.51 16.32 -4.98
C MET A 92 -43.63 16.68 -6.01
N ASN A 93 -44.05 15.74 -6.83
CA ASN A 93 -45.16 15.92 -7.77
C ASN A 93 -46.55 15.79 -7.12
N LEU A 94 -46.60 15.45 -5.83
CA LEU A 94 -47.86 15.39 -5.08
C LEU A 94 -48.25 16.77 -4.54
N PRO A 95 -49.51 17.23 -4.72
CA PRO A 95 -49.88 18.65 -4.52
C PRO A 95 -49.96 19.10 -3.06
N LYS A 96 -49.58 18.33 -2.06
CA LYS A 96 -49.77 18.73 -0.65
C LYS A 96 -48.73 18.11 0.30
N TRP A 97 -48.42 18.84 1.37
CA TRP A 97 -47.65 18.44 2.54
C TRP A 97 -47.94 17.02 3.05
N GLN A 98 -49.19 16.59 3.01
CA GLN A 98 -49.60 15.27 3.48
C GLN A 98 -48.96 14.12 2.70
N ALA A 99 -48.65 14.33 1.44
CA ALA A 99 -48.03 13.33 0.60
C ALA A 99 -46.54 13.17 0.95
N MET A 100 -45.84 14.30 1.15
CA MET A 100 -44.43 14.24 1.52
C MET A 100 -44.22 13.71 2.94
N LEU A 101 -45.13 14.04 3.86
CA LEU A 101 -45.08 13.48 5.20
C LEU A 101 -45.38 11.97 5.20
N ARG A 102 -46.23 11.50 4.27
CA ARG A 102 -46.38 10.06 4.03
C ARG A 102 -45.10 9.46 3.44
N ALA A 103 -44.46 10.15 2.49
CA ALA A 103 -43.20 9.70 1.91
C ALA A 103 -42.06 9.60 2.94
N LEU A 104 -41.87 10.62 3.76
CA LEU A 104 -40.88 10.61 4.83
C LEU A 104 -41.25 9.70 6.01
N GLY A 105 -42.54 9.55 6.30
CA GLY A 105 -43.02 8.74 7.42
C GLY A 105 -43.66 7.40 7.05
N GLY A 106 -44.05 7.22 5.80
CA GLY A 106 -44.76 6.03 5.31
C GLY A 106 -43.98 5.14 4.37
N ASP A 107 -42.98 5.70 3.70
CA ASP A 107 -42.13 4.90 2.80
C ASP A 107 -40.85 4.47 3.51
N ARG A 108 -40.88 3.24 4.01
CA ARG A 108 -39.76 2.56 4.68
C ARG A 108 -38.52 2.52 3.78
N GLU A 109 -38.70 2.48 2.48
CA GLU A 109 -37.61 2.38 1.51
C GLU A 109 -36.85 3.71 1.35
N VAL A 110 -37.55 4.85 1.30
CA VAL A 110 -36.91 6.17 1.23
C VAL A 110 -36.06 6.46 2.46
N LEU A 111 -36.59 6.17 3.66
CA LEU A 111 -35.83 6.33 4.91
C LEU A 111 -34.59 5.40 4.97
N LYS A 112 -34.73 4.18 4.48
CA LYS A 112 -33.64 3.22 4.38
C LYS A 112 -32.57 3.73 3.41
N ARG A 113 -32.95 4.21 2.24
CA ARG A 113 -32.02 4.79 1.25
C ARG A 113 -31.32 6.03 1.78
N PHE A 114 -32.03 6.89 2.51
CA PHE A 114 -31.44 8.06 3.17
C PHE A 114 -30.40 7.66 4.22
N ALA A 115 -30.71 6.66 5.04
CA ALA A 115 -29.76 6.13 6.02
C ALA A 115 -28.54 5.47 5.34
N GLN A 116 -28.74 4.76 4.26
CA GLN A 116 -27.68 4.20 3.43
C GLN A 116 -26.78 5.31 2.85
N MET A 117 -27.33 6.32 2.21
CA MET A 117 -26.58 7.46 1.69
C MET A 117 -25.68 8.10 2.75
N ARG A 118 -26.19 8.33 3.95
CA ARG A 118 -25.40 8.88 5.06
C ARG A 118 -24.27 7.96 5.51
N SER A 119 -24.54 6.65 5.55
CA SER A 119 -23.48 5.69 5.89
C SER A 119 -22.37 5.68 4.86
N HIS A 120 -22.69 5.91 3.60
CA HIS A 120 -21.70 6.01 2.51
C HIS A 120 -20.84 7.25 2.62
N PHE A 121 -21.44 8.41 2.90
CA PHE A 121 -20.65 9.62 3.16
C PHE A 121 -19.66 9.38 4.29
N ALA A 122 -20.13 8.89 5.43
CA ALA A 122 -19.27 8.64 6.60
C ALA A 122 -18.18 7.59 6.35
N LEU A 123 -18.43 6.56 5.55
CA LEU A 123 -17.43 5.55 5.20
C LEU A 123 -16.37 6.09 4.25
N LEU A 124 -16.78 6.86 3.23
CA LEU A 124 -15.83 7.51 2.32
C LEU A 124 -14.98 8.57 3.04
N GLU A 125 -15.60 9.41 3.86
CA GLU A 125 -14.88 10.39 4.68
C GLU A 125 -13.84 9.69 5.55
N LYS A 126 -14.24 8.65 6.29
CA LYS A 126 -13.32 7.87 7.12
C LYS A 126 -12.16 7.28 6.33
N ARG A 127 -12.40 6.79 5.11
CA ARG A 127 -11.36 6.25 4.23
C ARG A 127 -10.40 7.34 3.74
N LEU A 128 -10.92 8.49 3.36
CA LEU A 128 -10.12 9.62 2.88
C LEU A 128 -9.26 10.24 3.99
N ASP A 129 -9.75 10.18 5.23
CA ASP A 129 -9.05 10.67 6.43
C ASP A 129 -8.10 9.63 7.04
N ALA A 130 -8.10 8.38 6.55
CA ALA A 130 -7.26 7.31 7.10
C ALA A 130 -5.81 7.44 6.65
N GLY A 131 -4.87 7.14 7.57
CA GLY A 131 -3.43 7.06 7.33
C GLY A 131 -2.62 7.66 8.47
N GLN A 132 -1.41 7.13 8.71
CA GLN A 132 -0.49 7.65 9.74
C GLN A 132 0.07 9.03 9.37
N ASP A 133 0.16 9.34 8.07
CA ASP A 133 0.70 10.59 7.54
C ASP A 133 -0.36 11.69 7.32
N GLY A 134 -1.53 11.55 7.96
CA GLY A 134 -2.67 12.42 7.71
C GLY A 134 -3.57 11.93 6.58
N GLY A 135 -4.77 12.52 6.45
CA GLY A 135 -5.71 12.21 5.38
C GLY A 135 -5.21 12.60 3.99
N ILE A 136 -6.06 12.37 2.98
CA ILE A 136 -5.71 12.70 1.58
C ILE A 136 -5.28 14.15 1.40
N GLU A 137 -5.88 15.10 2.10
CA GLU A 137 -5.54 16.53 1.99
C GLU A 137 -4.10 16.79 2.37
N GLU A 138 -3.60 16.18 3.45
CA GLU A 138 -2.21 16.35 3.89
C GLU A 138 -1.24 15.78 2.86
N GLN A 139 -1.52 14.61 2.27
CA GLN A 139 -0.69 14.02 1.22
C GLN A 139 -0.65 14.89 -0.05
N LEU A 140 -1.79 15.46 -0.45
CA LEU A 140 -1.86 16.39 -1.59
C LEU A 140 -1.14 17.71 -1.29
N ASN A 141 -1.15 18.17 -0.04
CA ASN A 141 -0.36 19.33 0.42
C ASN A 141 1.14 19.04 0.38
N GLN A 142 1.58 17.82 0.73
CA GLN A 142 2.99 17.42 0.61
C GLN A 142 3.47 17.45 -0.85
N ILE A 143 2.65 17.01 -1.80
CA ILE A 143 2.95 17.15 -3.25
C ILE A 143 3.11 18.62 -3.62
N THR A 144 2.27 19.48 -3.07
CA THR A 144 2.36 20.93 -3.31
C THR A 144 3.66 21.53 -2.80
N ALA A 145 4.11 21.12 -1.61
CA ALA A 145 5.35 21.62 -0.99
C ALA A 145 6.62 21.17 -1.74
N LEU A 146 6.61 19.96 -2.31
CA LEU A 146 7.76 19.39 -3.01
C LEU A 146 7.85 19.78 -4.48
N SER A 147 6.74 20.16 -5.06
CA SER A 147 6.62 20.56 -6.46
C SER A 147 7.09 22.00 -6.70
N THR A 148 8.36 22.30 -6.45
CA THR A 148 8.96 23.58 -6.79
C THR A 148 8.86 23.94 -8.28
N SER A 149 8.54 22.98 -9.14
CA SER A 149 8.38 23.13 -10.59
C SER A 149 6.94 23.12 -11.10
N SER A 150 5.94 22.75 -10.29
CA SER A 150 4.53 22.70 -10.68
C SER A 150 3.69 23.76 -9.95
N THR A 151 3.92 25.02 -10.29
CA THR A 151 3.04 26.12 -9.87
C THR A 151 1.57 25.89 -10.27
N THR A 152 1.33 25.07 -11.29
CA THR A 152 0.00 24.73 -11.79
C THR A 152 -0.75 23.85 -10.80
N TRP A 153 -0.17 22.73 -10.34
CA TRP A 153 -0.79 21.85 -9.36
C TRP A 153 -1.14 22.60 -8.07
N ALA A 154 -0.16 23.30 -7.48
CA ALA A 154 -0.34 24.02 -6.24
C ALA A 154 -1.51 25.03 -6.30
N ARG A 155 -1.61 25.77 -7.40
CA ARG A 155 -2.70 26.73 -7.63
C ARG A 155 -4.07 26.06 -7.74
N ILE A 156 -4.17 25.00 -8.54
CA ILE A 156 -5.43 24.27 -8.75
C ILE A 156 -5.88 23.61 -7.43
N TRP A 157 -4.97 22.98 -6.72
CA TRP A 157 -5.26 22.33 -5.44
C TRP A 157 -5.74 23.32 -4.39
N GLN A 158 -5.08 24.46 -4.23
CA GLN A 158 -5.50 25.51 -3.30
C GLN A 158 -6.90 26.05 -3.61
N GLN A 159 -7.23 26.22 -4.89
CA GLN A 159 -8.58 26.62 -5.30
C GLN A 159 -9.63 25.54 -4.97
N LEU A 160 -9.31 24.28 -5.26
CA LEU A 160 -10.20 23.16 -4.95
C LEU A 160 -10.44 23.00 -3.45
N GLN A 161 -9.40 23.11 -2.61
CA GLN A 161 -9.54 23.06 -1.16
C GLN A 161 -10.55 24.09 -0.65
N THR A 162 -10.49 25.32 -1.16
CA THR A 162 -11.43 26.38 -0.77
C THR A 162 -12.87 25.99 -1.13
N LEU A 163 -13.10 25.48 -2.34
CA LEU A 163 -14.42 25.07 -2.82
C LEU A 163 -14.96 23.87 -2.05
N ILE A 164 -14.12 22.86 -1.78
CA ILE A 164 -14.46 21.70 -0.97
C ILE A 164 -14.88 22.14 0.43
N GLN A 165 -14.08 23.00 1.07
CA GLN A 165 -14.35 23.53 2.39
C GLN A 165 -15.69 24.30 2.47
N GLU A 166 -16.03 25.07 1.43
CA GLU A 166 -17.31 25.77 1.35
C GLU A 166 -18.48 24.78 1.36
N VAL A 167 -18.39 23.70 0.57
CA VAL A 167 -19.43 22.66 0.52
C VAL A 167 -19.51 21.91 1.85
N ASP A 168 -18.37 21.53 2.45
CA ASP A 168 -18.31 20.80 3.71
C ASP A 168 -18.83 21.61 4.90
N ASN A 169 -18.53 22.90 4.97
CA ASN A 169 -19.09 23.79 6.00
C ASN A 169 -20.63 23.84 5.98
N LEU A 170 -21.22 23.83 4.79
CA LEU A 170 -22.67 23.80 4.65
C LEU A 170 -23.22 22.40 4.94
N HIS A 171 -22.50 21.35 4.54
CA HIS A 171 -22.87 19.97 4.83
C HIS A 171 -22.84 19.67 6.34
N ASP A 172 -21.90 20.26 7.08
CA ASP A 172 -21.86 20.17 8.53
C ASP A 172 -23.11 20.74 9.20
N TRP A 173 -23.66 21.84 8.66
CA TRP A 173 -24.94 22.35 9.11
C TRP A 173 -26.08 21.38 8.81
N PHE A 174 -26.13 20.86 7.59
CA PHE A 174 -27.11 19.86 7.18
C PHE A 174 -27.08 18.62 8.08
N ASP A 175 -25.91 18.11 8.42
CA ASP A 175 -25.74 16.94 9.29
C ASP A 175 -26.10 17.25 10.75
N ARG A 176 -25.77 18.44 11.26
CA ARG A 176 -26.20 18.88 12.62
C ARG A 176 -27.72 18.94 12.73
N TYR A 177 -28.43 19.41 11.70
CA TYR A 177 -29.88 19.40 11.71
C TYR A 177 -30.45 17.99 11.75
N GLN A 178 -29.80 17.04 11.15
CA GLN A 178 -30.22 15.63 11.19
C GLN A 178 -29.92 14.94 12.53
N ARG A 179 -28.80 15.27 13.18
CA ARG A 179 -28.38 14.64 14.43
C ARG A 179 -29.05 15.22 15.67
N ASN A 180 -29.43 16.47 15.66
CA ASN A 180 -29.93 17.17 16.86
C ASN A 180 -31.31 17.78 16.62
N SER A 181 -32.34 16.97 16.81
CA SER A 181 -33.76 17.40 16.64
C SER A 181 -34.16 18.54 17.58
N ALA A 182 -33.42 18.83 18.67
CA ALA A 182 -33.72 19.94 19.56
C ALA A 182 -33.37 21.31 18.98
N VAL A 183 -32.49 21.36 17.95
CA VAL A 183 -32.08 22.59 17.28
C VAL A 183 -32.91 22.84 16.00
N VAL A 184 -33.60 21.82 15.53
CA VAL A 184 -34.38 21.84 14.29
C VAL A 184 -35.72 22.47 14.55
N ASN A 185 -35.93 23.69 14.10
CA ASN A 185 -37.25 24.34 14.04
C ASN A 185 -37.50 24.79 12.59
N GLU A 186 -38.77 25.12 12.30
CA GLU A 186 -39.16 25.56 10.98
C GLU A 186 -38.34 26.74 10.43
N ARG A 187 -37.96 27.65 11.31
CA ARG A 187 -37.19 28.82 10.95
C ARG A 187 -35.74 28.44 10.51
N THR A 188 -35.06 27.59 11.29
CA THR A 188 -33.69 27.19 10.98
C THR A 188 -33.61 26.35 9.71
N LEU A 189 -34.58 25.49 9.45
CA LEU A 189 -34.66 24.73 8.19
C LEU A 189 -34.93 25.65 7.00
N ARG A 190 -35.78 26.64 7.17
CA ARG A 190 -36.05 27.60 6.12
C ARG A 190 -34.83 28.47 5.86
N ASP A 191 -34.17 28.99 6.89
CA ASP A 191 -32.95 29.80 6.78
C ASP A 191 -31.84 29.01 6.09
N PHE A 192 -31.68 27.70 6.40
CA PHE A 192 -30.80 26.81 5.68
C PHE A 192 -31.12 26.67 4.21
N ALA A 193 -32.41 26.38 3.89
CA ALA A 193 -32.84 26.18 2.52
C ALA A 193 -32.71 27.48 1.69
N GLU A 194 -33.01 28.64 2.29
CA GLU A 194 -32.82 29.94 1.66
C GLU A 194 -31.34 30.26 1.45
N THR A 195 -30.44 29.88 2.39
CA THR A 195 -29.00 30.07 2.25
C THR A 195 -28.42 29.22 1.12
N VAL A 196 -28.79 27.95 1.05
CA VAL A 196 -28.34 27.05 -0.03
C VAL A 196 -28.85 27.53 -1.40
N HIS A 197 -30.10 28.03 -1.45
CA HIS A 197 -30.70 28.49 -2.71
C HIS A 197 -30.25 29.90 -3.11
N SER A 198 -30.28 30.85 -2.19
CA SER A 198 -30.07 32.28 -2.51
C SER A 198 -28.61 32.65 -2.81
N GLY A 199 -27.67 31.87 -2.31
CA GLY A 199 -26.27 32.16 -2.46
C GLY A 199 -25.67 31.77 -3.81
N PHE A 200 -26.32 30.89 -4.59
CA PHE A 200 -25.72 30.21 -5.76
C PHE A 200 -24.31 29.64 -5.48
N THR A 201 -23.93 29.58 -4.20
CA THR A 201 -22.57 29.23 -3.78
C THR A 201 -22.29 27.76 -4.07
N ILE A 202 -23.21 26.84 -3.72
CA ILE A 202 -23.03 25.40 -3.96
C ILE A 202 -23.01 25.10 -5.47
N GLU A 203 -24.01 25.58 -6.23
CA GLU A 203 -24.06 25.33 -7.68
C GLU A 203 -22.79 25.83 -8.39
N LYS A 204 -22.31 27.03 -8.03
CA LYS A 204 -21.07 27.60 -8.56
C LYS A 204 -19.84 26.80 -8.10
N ALA A 205 -19.78 26.42 -6.82
CA ALA A 205 -18.67 25.62 -6.31
C ALA A 205 -18.58 24.28 -7.05
N LEU A 206 -19.71 23.58 -7.24
CA LEU A 206 -19.74 22.32 -7.97
C LEU A 206 -19.39 22.49 -9.45
N ALA A 207 -19.85 23.57 -10.09
CA ALA A 207 -19.45 23.91 -11.47
C ALA A 207 -17.94 24.19 -11.58
N SER A 208 -17.38 24.98 -10.65
CA SER A 208 -15.94 25.25 -10.64
C SER A 208 -15.08 24.05 -10.30
N ILE A 209 -15.54 23.14 -9.41
CA ILE A 209 -14.90 21.85 -9.17
C ILE A 209 -14.91 21.00 -10.44
N HIS A 210 -16.03 20.98 -11.13
CA HIS A 210 -16.15 20.25 -12.38
C HIS A 210 -15.25 20.82 -13.49
N GLU A 211 -15.21 22.14 -13.66
CA GLU A 211 -14.32 22.81 -14.59
C GLU A 211 -12.84 22.53 -14.30
N ALA A 212 -12.46 22.37 -13.03
CA ALA A 212 -11.11 21.98 -12.66
C ALA A 212 -10.80 20.50 -13.05
N VAL A 213 -11.79 19.62 -13.06
CA VAL A 213 -11.63 18.21 -13.49
C VAL A 213 -11.67 18.08 -15.01
N CYS A 214 -12.60 18.78 -15.65
CA CYS A 214 -12.84 18.74 -17.08
C CYS A 214 -12.91 20.17 -17.64
N PRO A 215 -11.76 20.82 -17.87
CA PRO A 215 -11.74 22.16 -18.45
C PRO A 215 -12.23 22.10 -19.89
N TYR A 216 -13.25 22.92 -20.17
CA TYR A 216 -13.75 23.07 -21.53
C TYR A 216 -12.76 23.92 -22.34
N THR A 217 -12.07 23.33 -23.28
CA THR A 217 -11.39 24.05 -24.36
C THR A 217 -12.44 24.37 -25.44
N MET A 218 -12.94 25.59 -25.43
CA MET A 218 -13.75 26.09 -26.56
C MET A 218 -12.80 26.37 -27.73
N ASP A 219 -12.58 25.38 -28.56
CA ASP A 219 -12.14 25.65 -29.91
C ASP A 219 -13.38 26.01 -30.76
N ASP A 220 -13.34 27.16 -31.44
CA ASP A 220 -14.46 27.78 -32.17
C ASP A 220 -15.06 26.90 -33.31
N GLU A 221 -14.54 25.70 -33.54
CA GLU A 221 -15.02 24.77 -34.57
C GLU A 221 -16.02 23.71 -34.07
N ASP A 222 -16.27 23.61 -32.78
CA ASP A 222 -17.05 22.52 -32.17
C ASP A 222 -18.56 22.81 -31.97
N MET A 223 -19.09 23.90 -32.54
CA MET A 223 -20.51 24.19 -32.49
C MET A 223 -21.43 23.21 -33.26
N GLN A 224 -20.87 22.16 -33.88
CA GLN A 224 -21.59 21.14 -34.68
C GLN A 224 -21.25 19.71 -34.29
N ARG A 225 -21.04 19.41 -33.01
CA ARG A 225 -20.89 18.00 -32.62
C ARG A 225 -22.24 17.29 -32.58
N PRO A 226 -22.40 16.13 -33.23
CA PRO A 226 -23.55 15.28 -33.02
C PRO A 226 -23.55 14.72 -31.59
N ASP A 227 -24.73 14.55 -31.00
CA ASP A 227 -25.07 14.22 -29.62
C ASP A 227 -24.38 12.99 -28.94
N ASN A 228 -23.35 12.38 -29.52
CA ASN A 228 -22.72 11.14 -29.03
C ASN A 228 -21.19 11.13 -29.02
N SER A 229 -20.52 12.27 -29.04
CA SER A 229 -19.06 12.26 -28.86
C SER A 229 -18.69 12.41 -27.39
N SER A 230 -17.94 11.44 -26.84
CA SER A 230 -17.32 11.51 -25.52
C SER A 230 -16.54 12.82 -25.36
N VAL A 231 -16.86 13.59 -24.32
CA VAL A 231 -16.12 14.80 -23.97
C VAL A 231 -14.71 14.36 -23.49
N ILE A 232 -13.68 14.79 -24.19
CA ILE A 232 -12.31 14.52 -23.75
C ILE A 232 -11.95 15.59 -22.71
N CYS A 233 -11.77 15.19 -21.46
CA CYS A 233 -11.36 16.05 -20.35
C CYS A 233 -9.82 16.17 -20.29
N ASP A 234 -9.23 16.93 -21.20
CA ASP A 234 -7.77 17.14 -21.25
C ASP A 234 -7.34 18.28 -20.32
N GLY A 235 -6.20 18.13 -19.65
CA GLY A 235 -5.59 19.17 -18.83
C GLY A 235 -6.24 19.38 -17.46
N GLY A 236 -7.13 18.49 -17.02
CA GLY A 236 -7.81 18.59 -15.73
C GLY A 236 -6.91 18.30 -14.53
N VAL A 237 -7.47 18.48 -13.32
CA VAL A 237 -6.72 18.31 -12.05
C VAL A 237 -6.17 16.91 -11.87
N LEU A 238 -6.88 15.87 -12.30
CA LEU A 238 -6.43 14.48 -12.19
C LEU A 238 -5.19 14.22 -13.06
N GLU A 239 -5.17 14.73 -14.28
CA GLU A 239 -4.03 14.66 -15.18
C GLU A 239 -2.85 15.53 -14.71
N THR A 240 -3.17 16.70 -14.13
CA THR A 240 -2.15 17.57 -13.52
C THR A 240 -1.49 16.85 -12.33
N LEU A 241 -2.25 16.14 -11.49
CA LEU A 241 -1.72 15.32 -10.41
C LEU A 241 -0.89 14.15 -10.95
N GLN A 242 -1.38 13.43 -11.96
CA GLN A 242 -0.63 12.38 -12.63
C GLN A 242 0.73 12.89 -13.13
N THR A 243 0.73 14.05 -13.80
CA THR A 243 1.95 14.69 -14.28
C THR A 243 2.90 15.05 -13.15
N ALA A 244 2.38 15.57 -12.05
CA ALA A 244 3.18 15.89 -10.85
C ALA A 244 3.82 14.64 -10.24
N LEU A 245 3.05 13.55 -10.10
CA LEU A 245 3.52 12.26 -9.58
C LEU A 245 4.55 11.60 -10.52
N THR A 246 4.32 11.63 -11.82
CA THR A 246 5.25 11.06 -12.82
C THR A 246 6.59 11.81 -12.87
N ARG A 247 6.59 13.11 -12.58
CA ARG A 247 7.80 13.93 -12.51
C ARG A 247 8.44 13.94 -11.13
N ALA A 248 7.78 13.43 -10.12
CA ALA A 248 8.32 13.33 -8.78
C ALA A 248 9.52 12.38 -8.77
N ASN A 249 10.48 12.65 -7.90
CA ASN A 249 11.62 11.75 -7.72
C ASN A 249 11.23 10.50 -6.90
N ASP A 250 12.01 9.44 -7.06
CA ASP A 250 11.77 8.17 -6.35
C ASP A 250 11.75 8.33 -4.84
N SER A 251 12.56 9.24 -4.29
CA SER A 251 12.59 9.52 -2.84
C SER A 251 11.29 10.10 -2.31
N PHE A 252 10.51 10.77 -3.15
CA PHE A 252 9.18 11.23 -2.78
C PHE A 252 8.15 10.10 -2.93
N ILE A 253 8.14 9.43 -4.08
CA ILE A 253 7.17 8.36 -4.37
C ILE A 253 7.23 7.26 -3.31
N CYS A 254 8.43 6.81 -2.92
CA CYS A 254 8.60 5.79 -1.89
C CYS A 254 8.24 6.26 -0.47
N SER A 255 8.16 7.58 -0.21
CA SER A 255 7.72 8.13 1.09
C SER A 255 6.20 8.08 1.28
N LEU A 256 5.45 7.93 0.19
CA LEU A 256 4.00 7.85 0.26
C LEU A 256 3.57 6.54 0.93
N SER A 257 2.50 6.62 1.71
CA SER A 257 1.86 5.43 2.29
C SER A 257 0.90 4.73 1.32
N LYS A 258 0.72 5.27 0.11
CA LYS A 258 -0.18 4.80 -0.95
C LYS A 258 0.56 4.71 -2.28
N SER A 259 0.06 3.89 -3.21
CA SER A 259 0.49 3.98 -4.61
C SER A 259 0.02 5.29 -5.25
N SER A 260 0.74 5.75 -6.28
CA SER A 260 0.31 6.92 -7.07
C SER A 260 -1.10 6.74 -7.64
N HIS A 261 -1.43 5.52 -8.08
CA HIS A 261 -2.76 5.12 -8.54
C HIS A 261 -3.82 5.30 -7.45
N GLN A 262 -3.56 4.81 -6.23
CA GLN A 262 -4.48 4.95 -5.10
C GLN A 262 -4.70 6.42 -4.72
N LEU A 263 -3.66 7.25 -4.77
CA LEU A 263 -3.76 8.66 -4.45
C LEU A 263 -4.63 9.45 -5.43
N VAL A 264 -4.49 9.18 -6.75
CA VAL A 264 -5.36 9.77 -7.77
C VAL A 264 -6.81 9.29 -7.63
N TYR A 265 -7.00 8.00 -7.33
CA TYR A 265 -8.33 7.47 -7.06
C TYR A 265 -8.98 8.12 -5.82
N ASP A 266 -8.22 8.36 -4.76
CA ASP A 266 -8.73 9.01 -3.55
C ASP A 266 -9.10 10.49 -3.83
N LEU A 267 -8.34 11.20 -4.68
CA LEU A 267 -8.73 12.55 -5.14
C LEU A 267 -10.05 12.51 -5.92
N TYR A 268 -10.19 11.57 -6.87
CA TYR A 268 -11.45 11.36 -7.58
C TYR A 268 -12.60 11.08 -6.61
N ALA A 269 -12.37 10.24 -5.57
CA ALA A 269 -13.36 9.93 -4.55
C ALA A 269 -13.76 11.16 -3.73
N LEU A 270 -12.80 12.00 -3.34
CA LEU A 270 -13.03 13.26 -2.63
C LEU A 270 -13.90 14.21 -3.45
N LEU A 271 -13.56 14.42 -4.72
CA LEU A 271 -14.30 15.32 -5.61
C LEU A 271 -15.72 14.80 -5.89
N THR A 272 -15.90 13.48 -5.97
CA THR A 272 -17.22 12.86 -6.15
C THR A 272 -18.06 12.97 -4.89
N LEU A 273 -17.46 12.77 -3.71
CA LEU A 273 -18.13 12.94 -2.42
C LEU A 273 -18.62 14.38 -2.23
N THR A 274 -17.78 15.37 -2.55
CA THR A 274 -18.12 16.79 -2.45
C THR A 274 -19.29 17.15 -3.36
N ASP A 275 -19.28 16.68 -4.60
CA ASP A 275 -20.37 16.92 -5.56
C ASP A 275 -21.68 16.26 -5.09
N ALA A 276 -21.60 15.01 -4.59
CA ALA A 276 -22.75 14.30 -4.06
C ALA A 276 -23.38 14.98 -2.83
N LYS A 277 -22.54 15.49 -1.92
CA LYS A 277 -22.98 16.31 -0.77
C LYS A 277 -23.70 17.57 -1.25
N GLY A 278 -23.10 18.32 -2.16
CA GLY A 278 -23.68 19.54 -2.70
C GLY A 278 -25.01 19.29 -3.41
N TYR A 279 -25.07 18.27 -4.27
CA TYR A 279 -26.29 17.89 -4.96
C TYR A 279 -27.42 17.49 -3.99
N ALA A 280 -27.11 16.66 -2.99
CA ALA A 280 -28.11 16.25 -1.99
C ALA A 280 -28.66 17.44 -1.19
N MET A 281 -27.81 18.40 -0.81
CA MET A 281 -28.21 19.61 -0.12
C MET A 281 -29.10 20.51 -0.98
N MET A 282 -28.80 20.70 -2.25
CA MET A 282 -29.63 21.48 -3.18
C MET A 282 -31.00 20.86 -3.34
N GLN A 283 -31.10 19.56 -3.60
CA GLN A 283 -32.37 18.83 -3.73
C GLN A 283 -33.21 18.95 -2.47
N PHE A 284 -32.60 18.77 -1.30
CA PHE A 284 -33.28 18.90 -0.01
C PHE A 284 -33.77 20.35 0.21
N SER A 285 -32.98 21.35 -0.12
CA SER A 285 -33.34 22.75 0.03
C SER A 285 -34.50 23.15 -0.85
N TRP A 286 -34.54 22.77 -2.11
CA TRP A 286 -35.69 23.03 -3.00
C TRP A 286 -36.93 22.31 -2.55
N MET A 287 -36.80 21.10 -2.03
CA MET A 287 -37.93 20.39 -1.41
C MET A 287 -38.52 21.20 -0.23
N LEU A 288 -37.67 21.69 0.68
CA LEU A 288 -38.11 22.52 1.82
C LEU A 288 -38.80 23.82 1.35
N LEU A 289 -38.18 24.56 0.42
CA LEU A 289 -38.71 25.81 -0.09
C LEU A 289 -40.08 25.62 -0.76
N ARG A 290 -40.27 24.53 -1.49
CA ARG A 290 -41.55 24.13 -2.05
C ARG A 290 -42.61 23.91 -0.96
N LEU A 291 -42.22 23.25 0.13
CA LEU A 291 -43.09 23.03 1.28
C LEU A 291 -43.51 24.31 1.96
N TYR A 292 -42.63 25.31 2.00
CA TYR A 292 -42.93 26.64 2.53
C TYR A 292 -43.69 27.54 1.54
N GLY A 293 -44.06 27.01 0.38
CA GLY A 293 -44.81 27.76 -0.66
C GLY A 293 -43.97 28.85 -1.34
N LYS A 294 -42.65 28.72 -1.34
CA LYS A 294 -41.73 29.71 -1.91
C LYS A 294 -41.46 29.54 -3.40
N GLY A 295 -41.99 28.51 -4.03
CA GLY A 295 -41.83 28.25 -5.46
C GLY A 295 -42.09 26.81 -5.84
N SER A 296 -42.05 26.46 -7.13
CA SER A 296 -42.20 25.09 -7.62
C SER A 296 -40.91 24.33 -7.71
N TYR A 297 -39.80 24.97 -8.08
CA TYR A 297 -38.43 24.43 -8.21
C TYR A 297 -38.32 23.12 -9.03
N VAL A 298 -39.32 22.81 -9.88
CA VAL A 298 -39.29 21.56 -10.68
C VAL A 298 -38.21 21.61 -11.74
N THR A 299 -38.09 22.76 -12.40
CA THR A 299 -37.12 22.97 -13.47
C THR A 299 -35.70 22.95 -12.93
N GLU A 300 -35.49 23.62 -11.78
CA GLU A 300 -34.19 23.66 -11.10
C GLU A 300 -33.76 22.28 -10.62
N THR A 301 -34.69 21.52 -10.04
CA THR A 301 -34.46 20.15 -9.57
C THR A 301 -34.03 19.23 -10.71
N GLU A 302 -34.76 19.30 -11.84
CA GLU A 302 -34.47 18.45 -13.00
C GLU A 302 -33.18 18.84 -13.70
N LYS A 303 -32.91 20.15 -13.86
CA LYS A 303 -31.66 20.64 -14.39
C LYS A 303 -30.47 20.16 -13.54
N ALA A 304 -30.57 20.33 -12.21
CA ALA A 304 -29.50 19.91 -11.31
C ALA A 304 -29.27 18.38 -11.35
N ARG A 305 -30.34 17.59 -11.61
CA ARG A 305 -30.19 16.13 -11.79
C ARG A 305 -29.36 15.81 -13.05
N ILE A 306 -29.75 16.42 -14.18
CA ILE A 306 -29.04 16.23 -15.45
C ILE A 306 -27.60 16.70 -15.34
N ASP A 307 -27.36 17.87 -14.74
CA ASP A 307 -25.99 18.40 -14.53
C ASP A 307 -25.16 17.51 -13.59
N PHE A 308 -25.77 16.93 -12.56
CA PHE A 308 -25.08 15.99 -11.65
C PHE A 308 -24.71 14.71 -12.38
N GLU A 309 -25.64 14.09 -13.13
CA GLU A 309 -25.36 12.88 -13.91
C GLU A 309 -24.21 13.12 -14.90
N ARG A 310 -24.25 14.22 -15.64
CA ARG A 310 -23.20 14.61 -16.59
C ARG A 310 -21.85 14.77 -15.88
N ARG A 311 -21.78 15.56 -14.80
CA ARG A 311 -20.55 15.78 -14.05
C ARG A 311 -19.96 14.48 -13.48
N MET A 312 -20.82 13.55 -13.05
CA MET A 312 -20.37 12.26 -12.53
C MET A 312 -19.77 11.38 -13.63
N THR A 313 -20.44 11.32 -14.80
CA THR A 313 -19.95 10.56 -15.94
C THR A 313 -18.61 11.08 -16.43
N GLU A 314 -18.50 12.39 -16.70
CA GLU A 314 -17.28 13.02 -17.18
C GLU A 314 -16.11 12.88 -16.19
N LYS A 315 -16.35 13.01 -14.87
CA LYS A 315 -15.34 12.76 -13.83
C LYS A 315 -14.88 11.31 -13.80
N ALA A 316 -15.78 10.36 -13.96
CA ALA A 316 -15.44 8.94 -13.95
C ALA A 316 -14.60 8.57 -15.19
N GLU A 317 -14.94 9.09 -16.37
CA GLU A 317 -14.18 8.90 -17.61
C GLU A 317 -12.78 9.51 -17.50
N ALA A 318 -12.69 10.75 -17.00
CA ALA A 318 -11.41 11.40 -16.77
C ALA A 318 -10.53 10.60 -15.77
N ALA A 319 -11.10 10.13 -14.68
CA ALA A 319 -10.40 9.32 -13.70
C ALA A 319 -9.95 7.96 -14.29
N GLN A 320 -10.81 7.29 -15.06
CA GLN A 320 -10.47 6.02 -15.71
C GLN A 320 -9.30 6.18 -16.68
N ASN A 321 -9.31 7.24 -17.49
CA ASN A 321 -8.23 7.54 -18.44
C ASN A 321 -6.89 7.77 -17.72
N VAL A 322 -6.89 8.58 -16.66
CA VAL A 322 -5.68 8.85 -15.87
C VAL A 322 -5.17 7.58 -15.18
N LEU A 323 -6.06 6.85 -14.52
CA LEU A 323 -5.72 5.66 -13.75
C LEU A 323 -5.21 4.51 -14.64
N SER A 324 -5.71 4.37 -15.87
CA SER A 324 -5.25 3.37 -16.83
C SER A 324 -3.77 3.57 -17.23
N ASN A 325 -3.27 4.80 -17.13
CA ASN A 325 -1.92 5.18 -17.51
C ASN A 325 -0.98 5.37 -16.30
N LEU A 326 -1.43 5.09 -15.08
CA LEU A 326 -0.66 5.32 -13.86
C LEU A 326 -0.26 4.00 -13.21
N THR A 327 0.98 3.93 -12.74
CA THR A 327 1.46 2.75 -12.02
C THR A 327 0.75 2.59 -10.69
N ASN A 328 0.34 1.34 -10.40
CA ASN A 328 -0.20 0.94 -9.10
C ASN A 328 0.84 0.28 -8.19
N TRP A 329 2.12 0.25 -8.60
CA TRP A 329 3.23 -0.25 -7.81
C TRP A 329 3.64 0.75 -6.74
N MET A 330 3.93 0.25 -5.55
CA MET A 330 4.50 1.00 -4.44
C MET A 330 5.63 0.23 -3.75
N TRP A 331 6.57 0.99 -3.19
CA TRP A 331 7.71 0.50 -2.42
C TRP A 331 8.06 1.49 -1.31
N LYS A 332 8.95 1.11 -0.41
CA LYS A 332 9.40 2.00 0.68
C LYS A 332 10.80 2.58 0.41
N CYS A 333 11.00 3.80 0.88
CA CYS A 333 12.32 4.44 0.90
C CYS A 333 13.28 3.72 1.85
N ASP A 334 14.58 3.94 1.66
CA ASP A 334 15.57 3.50 2.66
C ASP A 334 15.28 4.15 4.01
N THR A 335 15.39 3.36 5.06
CA THR A 335 15.41 3.90 6.42
C THR A 335 16.61 4.86 6.57
N PRO A 336 16.43 6.07 7.12
CA PRO A 336 17.52 7.00 7.37
C PRO A 336 18.69 6.33 8.11
N ARG A 337 19.92 6.66 7.72
CA ARG A 337 21.12 6.02 8.28
C ARG A 337 21.18 6.01 9.81
N SER A 338 20.69 7.06 10.45
CA SER A 338 20.61 7.18 11.92
C SER A 338 19.64 6.19 12.58
N GLU A 339 18.72 5.64 11.82
CA GLU A 339 17.63 4.78 12.29
C GLU A 339 17.78 3.33 11.80
N GLN A 340 18.86 3.05 11.05
CA GLN A 340 19.13 1.70 10.56
C GLN A 340 19.55 0.77 11.71
N VAL A 341 18.79 -0.30 11.91
CA VAL A 341 19.00 -1.32 12.92
C VAL A 341 18.98 -2.69 12.25
N GLU A 342 20.05 -3.47 12.44
CA GLU A 342 20.13 -4.82 11.89
C GLU A 342 19.04 -5.72 12.48
N ASN A 343 18.42 -6.53 11.63
CA ASN A 343 17.25 -7.40 11.87
C ASN A 343 15.92 -6.67 12.15
N GLU A 344 15.90 -5.35 12.14
CA GLU A 344 14.68 -4.54 12.24
C GLU A 344 14.38 -3.78 10.95
N THR A 345 15.36 -3.02 10.44
CA THR A 345 15.22 -2.25 9.20
C THR A 345 15.94 -2.88 8.03
N TYR A 346 17.02 -3.63 8.28
CA TYR A 346 17.72 -4.41 7.27
C TYR A 346 18.23 -5.73 7.84
N ILE A 347 18.46 -6.70 6.95
CA ILE A 347 19.01 -8.03 7.27
C ILE A 347 20.22 -8.26 6.38
N GLN A 348 21.28 -8.85 6.92
CA GLN A 348 22.42 -9.32 6.15
C GLN A 348 22.63 -10.83 6.32
N PHE A 349 23.18 -11.48 5.27
CA PHE A 349 23.69 -12.84 5.34
C PHE A 349 25.11 -12.80 5.92
N THR A 350 25.18 -12.84 7.26
CA THR A 350 26.44 -12.77 7.99
C THR A 350 27.29 -14.01 7.72
N GLU A 351 28.57 -13.83 7.41
CA GLU A 351 29.54 -14.94 7.15
C GLU A 351 29.06 -15.95 6.06
N LEU A 352 28.23 -15.53 5.12
CA LEU A 352 27.89 -16.37 3.95
C LEU A 352 29.14 -16.57 3.09
N LEU A 353 29.74 -15.47 2.65
CA LEU A 353 31.02 -15.42 1.96
C LEU A 353 31.89 -14.34 2.60
N GLN A 354 33.19 -14.64 2.81
CA GLN A 354 34.12 -13.67 3.36
C GLN A 354 35.49 -13.75 2.70
N GLY A 355 36.14 -12.61 2.57
CA GLY A 355 37.56 -12.56 2.24
C GLY A 355 38.41 -13.27 3.28
N TYR A 356 39.27 -14.13 2.83
CA TYR A 356 40.19 -14.93 3.67
C TYR A 356 41.62 -14.87 3.16
N VAL A 357 42.52 -14.42 4.00
CA VAL A 357 43.94 -14.35 3.69
C VAL A 357 44.60 -15.64 4.14
N VAL A 358 45.21 -16.37 3.21
CA VAL A 358 45.83 -17.68 3.44
C VAL A 358 47.14 -17.77 2.72
N ASN A 359 48.12 -18.45 3.31
CA ASN A 359 49.42 -18.71 2.66
C ASN A 359 49.26 -19.82 1.62
N GLU A 360 49.98 -19.71 0.49
CA GLU A 360 49.97 -20.71 -0.58
C GLU A 360 50.28 -22.12 -0.08
N VAL A 361 51.20 -22.24 0.91
CA VAL A 361 51.56 -23.52 1.50
C VAL A 361 50.41 -24.24 2.19
N ASP A 362 49.44 -23.49 2.72
CA ASP A 362 48.29 -24.04 3.44
C ASP A 362 47.20 -24.50 2.50
N LEU A 363 47.24 -24.14 1.21
CA LEU A 363 46.31 -24.55 0.17
C LEU A 363 46.77 -25.82 -0.59
N ASN A 364 48.08 -26.14 -0.53
CA ASN A 364 48.65 -27.25 -1.27
C ASN A 364 48.72 -28.51 -0.41
N GLN A 365 48.41 -29.69 -0.98
CA GLN A 365 48.44 -30.97 -0.27
C GLN A 365 49.82 -31.37 0.18
N ASP A 366 50.83 -31.04 -0.64
CA ASP A 366 52.24 -31.36 -0.36
C ASP A 366 52.90 -30.33 0.57
N ASN A 367 52.12 -29.35 1.06
CA ASN A 367 52.61 -28.20 1.81
C ASN A 367 53.77 -27.48 1.07
N THR A 368 53.62 -27.25 -0.22
CA THR A 368 54.58 -26.52 -1.07
C THR A 368 53.91 -25.30 -1.68
N CYS A 369 54.73 -24.38 -2.21
CA CYS A 369 54.25 -23.18 -2.94
C CYS A 369 54.59 -23.32 -4.43
N LYS A 370 54.38 -24.49 -5.00
CA LYS A 370 54.58 -24.74 -6.45
C LYS A 370 53.58 -24.02 -7.31
N GLU A 371 52.36 -23.92 -6.81
CA GLU A 371 51.21 -23.36 -7.53
C GLU A 371 50.94 -21.94 -7.04
N SER A 372 50.62 -21.06 -7.95
CA SER A 372 50.22 -19.69 -7.61
C SER A 372 48.78 -19.62 -7.09
N CYS A 373 48.42 -18.54 -6.44
CA CYS A 373 47.06 -18.30 -5.92
C CYS A 373 45.95 -18.60 -6.97
N SER A 374 46.17 -18.23 -8.23
CA SER A 374 45.20 -18.41 -9.32
C SER A 374 44.85 -19.88 -9.63
N ALA A 375 45.74 -20.84 -9.21
CA ALA A 375 45.43 -22.26 -9.38
C ALA A 375 44.33 -22.77 -8.42
N TYR A 376 44.05 -22.04 -7.37
CA TYR A 376 43.07 -22.41 -6.33
C TYR A 376 41.70 -21.77 -6.57
N SER A 377 40.98 -22.22 -7.61
CA SER A 377 39.66 -21.75 -7.95
C SER A 377 38.56 -22.37 -7.07
N ASN A 378 38.73 -23.60 -6.62
CA ASN A 378 37.88 -24.34 -5.68
C ASN A 378 38.73 -25.31 -4.87
N SER A 379 39.03 -24.99 -3.62
CA SER A 379 39.96 -25.74 -2.78
C SER A 379 39.48 -25.80 -1.33
N GLN A 380 40.28 -26.39 -0.49
CA GLN A 380 40.14 -26.41 0.97
C GLN A 380 41.49 -26.09 1.62
N GLU A 381 41.44 -25.49 2.79
CA GLU A 381 42.64 -25.32 3.60
C GLU A 381 43.19 -26.68 4.04
N LYS A 382 44.42 -26.96 3.69
CA LYS A 382 45.07 -28.27 3.93
C LYS A 382 45.88 -28.29 5.22
N GLY A 383 46.35 -27.11 5.65
CA GLY A 383 47.18 -26.99 6.85
C GLY A 383 47.11 -25.58 7.44
N CYS A 384 47.84 -25.39 8.52
CA CYS A 384 48.12 -24.08 9.11
C CYS A 384 49.37 -24.17 9.98
N PHE A 385 50.40 -23.41 9.66
CA PHE A 385 51.61 -23.36 10.44
C PHE A 385 51.44 -22.35 11.59
N GLY A 386 51.96 -22.69 12.78
CA GLY A 386 51.73 -21.95 14.01
C GLY A 386 52.18 -20.49 14.06
N ASN A 387 53.09 -20.10 13.17
CA ASN A 387 53.59 -18.72 13.06
C ASN A 387 52.91 -17.90 11.97
N GLN A 388 51.95 -18.49 11.27
CA GLN A 388 51.24 -17.80 10.17
C GLN A 388 49.92 -17.18 10.61
N LEU A 389 49.36 -16.34 9.71
CA LEU A 389 48.12 -15.62 9.95
C LEU A 389 46.93 -16.55 10.29
N CYS A 390 46.88 -17.73 9.66
CA CYS A 390 45.81 -18.71 9.90
C CYS A 390 45.79 -19.20 11.37
N ALA A 391 46.93 -19.25 12.07
CA ALA A 391 46.97 -19.63 13.47
C ALA A 391 46.47 -18.52 14.43
N GLN A 392 46.37 -17.29 13.94
CA GLN A 392 46.04 -16.11 14.72
C GLN A 392 44.68 -15.47 14.32
N SER A 393 43.99 -16.04 13.33
CA SER A 393 42.69 -15.62 12.83
C SER A 393 41.71 -16.77 12.81
N ARG A 394 40.41 -16.47 12.63
CA ARG A 394 39.42 -17.52 12.39
C ARG A 394 39.68 -18.20 11.05
N ARG A 395 39.87 -19.53 11.08
CA ARG A 395 40.23 -20.33 9.91
C ARG A 395 39.01 -20.65 9.04
N CYS A 396 39.26 -20.96 7.75
CA CYS A 396 38.30 -21.53 6.81
C CYS A 396 38.40 -23.06 6.74
N SER A 397 38.62 -23.72 7.87
CA SER A 397 39.04 -25.12 7.93
C SER A 397 37.97 -26.14 7.55
N SER A 398 36.69 -25.82 7.78
CA SER A 398 35.54 -26.69 7.41
C SER A 398 34.82 -26.22 6.13
N GLY A 399 35.27 -25.09 5.57
CA GLY A 399 34.66 -24.48 4.39
C GLY A 399 35.40 -24.83 3.10
N ARG A 400 34.84 -24.29 2.00
CA ARG A 400 35.51 -24.26 0.70
C ARG A 400 36.08 -22.88 0.43
N ILE A 401 37.17 -22.87 -0.32
CA ILE A 401 37.92 -21.68 -0.68
C ILE A 401 37.81 -21.49 -2.18
N TYR A 402 37.38 -20.31 -2.60
CA TYR A 402 37.12 -19.96 -4.01
C TYR A 402 37.93 -18.73 -4.42
N ASN A 403 38.18 -18.63 -5.72
CA ASN A 403 38.65 -17.43 -6.43
C ASN A 403 39.84 -16.76 -5.73
N CYS A 404 40.91 -17.52 -5.46
CA CYS A 404 42.11 -16.99 -4.87
C CYS A 404 42.85 -16.06 -5.84
N GLY A 405 43.20 -14.87 -5.36
CA GLY A 405 44.04 -13.90 -6.04
C GLY A 405 45.30 -13.58 -5.19
N PHE A 406 46.38 -13.23 -5.87
CA PHE A 406 47.60 -12.80 -5.16
C PHE A 406 47.35 -11.46 -4.45
N ILE A 407 47.87 -11.36 -3.23
CA ILE A 407 48.00 -10.10 -2.51
C ILE A 407 49.49 -9.83 -2.22
N GLU A 408 49.82 -8.54 -2.16
CA GLU A 408 51.19 -8.12 -1.79
C GLU A 408 51.53 -8.68 -0.40
N ALA A 409 52.52 -9.53 -0.30
CA ALA A 409 53.05 -10.01 0.98
C ALA A 409 53.81 -8.87 1.68
N ASP A 410 54.25 -9.08 2.90
CA ASP A 410 54.77 -8.07 3.81
C ASP A 410 53.72 -7.01 4.13
N SER A 411 52.62 -7.45 4.67
CA SER A 411 51.53 -6.60 5.11
C SER A 411 51.25 -6.73 6.61
N ASN A 412 50.53 -5.74 7.15
CA ASN A 412 49.96 -5.78 8.48
C ASN A 412 48.47 -6.03 8.36
N VAL A 413 47.98 -7.08 8.98
CA VAL A 413 46.57 -7.47 8.97
C VAL A 413 45.98 -7.22 10.36
N CYS A 414 44.95 -6.39 10.43
CA CYS A 414 44.18 -6.22 11.67
C CYS A 414 43.18 -7.34 11.79
N VAL A 415 43.54 -8.40 12.48
CA VAL A 415 42.65 -9.54 12.78
C VAL A 415 41.68 -9.13 13.87
N THR A 416 40.39 -9.44 13.68
CA THR A 416 39.34 -9.11 14.65
C THR A 416 38.55 -10.33 15.04
N ASN A 417 38.09 -10.36 16.30
CA ASN A 417 37.15 -11.35 16.82
C ASN A 417 35.71 -10.79 16.90
N LYS A 418 35.42 -9.63 16.28
CA LYS A 418 34.09 -9.10 16.18
C LYS A 418 33.16 -10.10 15.44
N PRO A 419 31.90 -10.25 15.83
CA PRO A 419 30.97 -11.05 15.07
C PRO A 419 30.92 -10.62 13.60
N GLY A 420 30.81 -11.57 12.67
CA GLY A 420 30.67 -11.31 11.25
C GLY A 420 31.90 -10.85 10.50
N ARG A 421 33.04 -10.65 11.13
CA ARG A 421 34.29 -10.18 10.47
C ARG A 421 35.51 -10.99 10.89
N ARG A 422 36.46 -11.18 9.96
CA ARG A 422 37.78 -11.75 10.20
C ARG A 422 38.84 -10.67 10.32
N TYR A 423 38.72 -9.59 9.51
CA TYR A 423 39.68 -8.51 9.41
C TYR A 423 38.98 -7.16 9.44
N ASP A 424 39.57 -6.17 10.14
CA ASP A 424 39.11 -4.79 10.08
C ASP A 424 39.78 -4.03 8.91
N TRP A 425 41.07 -4.23 8.70
CA TRP A 425 41.86 -3.66 7.60
C TRP A 425 43.13 -4.45 7.31
N ILE A 426 43.69 -4.22 6.10
CA ILE A 426 45.02 -4.75 5.69
C ILE A 426 45.83 -3.56 5.19
N GLN A 427 47.06 -3.40 5.71
CA GLN A 427 47.99 -2.39 5.26
C GLN A 427 49.24 -3.02 4.66
N TYR A 428 49.50 -2.75 3.39
CA TYR A 428 50.69 -3.20 2.70
C TYR A 428 51.93 -2.37 3.07
N LYS A 429 53.09 -2.91 2.81
CA LYS A 429 54.39 -2.23 3.01
C LYS A 429 54.50 -0.96 2.15
N SER A 430 53.86 -0.94 1.00
CA SER A 430 53.74 0.24 0.14
C SER A 430 52.97 1.40 0.80
N GLY A 431 52.32 1.17 1.93
CA GLY A 431 51.47 2.14 2.62
C GLY A 431 50.00 2.08 2.21
N ARG A 432 49.64 1.32 1.16
CA ARG A 432 48.25 1.15 0.73
C ARG A 432 47.43 0.42 1.79
N VAL A 433 46.27 0.93 2.09
CA VAL A 433 45.34 0.36 3.10
C VAL A 433 44.07 -0.12 2.41
N PHE A 434 43.68 -1.35 2.74
CA PHE A 434 42.37 -1.91 2.41
C PHE A 434 41.51 -1.96 3.66
N GLY A 435 40.22 -1.58 3.52
CA GLY A 435 39.28 -1.40 4.64
C GLY A 435 39.48 -0.05 5.33
N GLN A 436 38.76 0.16 6.42
CA GLN A 436 38.83 1.39 7.20
C GLN A 436 39.87 1.22 8.32
N LYS A 437 41.00 1.92 8.21
CA LYS A 437 42.05 1.84 9.21
C LYS A 437 41.61 2.44 10.54
N THR A 438 41.39 1.59 11.51
CA THR A 438 41.06 1.93 12.89
C THR A 438 42.19 1.45 13.81
N GLU A 439 42.15 1.85 15.08
CA GLU A 439 43.10 1.35 16.08
C GLU A 439 42.95 -0.16 16.22
N CYS A 440 44.06 -0.89 16.08
CA CYS A 440 44.11 -2.34 16.05
C CYS A 440 45.02 -2.90 17.17
N ASN A 441 44.68 -2.63 18.40
CA ASN A 441 45.28 -3.28 19.59
C ASN A 441 44.29 -3.17 20.73
N SER A 442 43.06 -3.67 20.52
CA SER A 442 41.97 -3.70 21.50
C SER A 442 41.85 -5.12 22.08
N SER A 443 40.97 -5.30 23.04
CA SER A 443 40.58 -6.62 23.53
C SER A 443 39.99 -7.54 22.45
N THR A 444 39.51 -6.97 21.36
CA THR A 444 38.82 -7.68 20.25
C THR A 444 39.64 -7.71 18.96
N SER A 445 40.72 -6.95 18.83
CA SER A 445 41.51 -6.89 17.59
C SER A 445 43.03 -6.90 17.85
N LYS A 446 43.75 -7.56 16.95
CA LYS A 446 45.21 -7.74 17.03
C LYS A 446 45.85 -7.47 15.68
N ASN A 447 46.93 -6.70 15.67
CA ASN A 447 47.74 -6.52 14.48
C ASN A 447 48.69 -7.72 14.29
N VAL A 448 48.59 -8.37 13.13
CA VAL A 448 49.43 -9.51 12.75
C VAL A 448 50.19 -9.17 11.49
N LYS A 449 51.50 -9.32 11.54
CA LYS A 449 52.37 -9.12 10.38
C LYS A 449 52.41 -10.38 9.53
N THR A 450 52.28 -10.23 8.21
CA THR A 450 52.42 -11.31 7.22
C THR A 450 53.64 -11.01 6.37
N ASP A 451 54.57 -11.92 6.37
CA ASP A 451 55.77 -11.80 5.54
C ASP A 451 55.82 -12.97 4.56
N SER A 452 56.27 -12.72 3.33
CA SER A 452 56.61 -13.76 2.38
C SER A 452 57.91 -14.46 2.82
N TRP A 453 58.04 -15.72 2.51
CA TRP A 453 59.19 -16.50 2.96
C TRP A 453 59.61 -17.58 1.95
N TRP A 454 60.87 -18.03 2.06
CA TRP A 454 61.42 -19.07 1.20
C TRP A 454 61.31 -20.44 1.86
N ARG A 455 60.66 -21.39 1.15
CA ARG A 455 60.64 -22.80 1.55
C ARG A 455 61.67 -23.58 0.79
N TRP A 456 62.60 -24.25 1.54
CA TRP A 456 63.68 -25.05 0.97
C TRP A 456 64.57 -24.32 -0.06
N VAL A 457 64.67 -23.02 0.05
CA VAL A 457 65.50 -22.16 -0.82
C VAL A 457 64.96 -22.05 -2.26
N PHE A 458 64.06 -22.92 -2.68
CA PHE A 458 63.54 -22.96 -4.07
C PHE A 458 62.19 -22.35 -4.29
N TRP A 459 61.34 -22.31 -3.28
CA TRP A 459 59.98 -21.80 -3.41
C TRP A 459 59.73 -20.56 -2.55
N HIS A 460 59.33 -19.51 -3.19
CA HIS A 460 58.90 -18.27 -2.52
C HIS A 460 57.39 -18.34 -2.24
N CYS A 461 57.03 -18.53 -0.97
CA CYS A 461 55.66 -18.65 -0.51
C CYS A 461 55.08 -17.27 -0.17
N SER A 462 53.97 -16.94 -0.80
CA SER A 462 53.26 -15.69 -0.59
C SER A 462 51.86 -15.95 -0.02
N TYR A 463 51.05 -14.91 0.04
CA TYR A 463 49.68 -14.96 0.52
C TYR A 463 48.69 -14.75 -0.59
N CYS A 464 47.54 -15.42 -0.48
CA CYS A 464 46.39 -15.28 -1.33
C CYS A 464 45.23 -14.63 -0.56
N MET A 465 44.49 -13.77 -1.24
CA MET A 465 43.16 -13.39 -0.83
C MET A 465 42.16 -14.26 -1.58
N CYS A 466 41.39 -15.03 -0.83
CA CYS A 466 40.40 -15.97 -1.36
C CYS A 466 39.01 -15.64 -0.81
N LEU A 467 38.01 -16.26 -1.36
CA LEU A 467 36.64 -16.24 -0.78
C LEU A 467 36.45 -17.52 0.03
N CYS A 468 36.13 -17.39 1.30
CA CYS A 468 35.81 -18.49 2.19
C CYS A 468 34.26 -18.63 2.26
N ASP A 469 33.77 -19.80 1.86
CA ASP A 469 32.40 -20.27 2.09
C ASP A 469 32.44 -21.33 3.19
N GLN A 470 32.12 -20.93 4.40
CA GLN A 470 32.18 -21.80 5.56
C GLN A 470 30.83 -21.84 6.29
N PRO A 471 30.05 -22.93 6.10
CA PRO A 471 28.91 -23.19 6.95
C PRO A 471 29.30 -23.31 8.42
N GLY A 472 28.49 -22.76 9.31
CA GLY A 472 28.78 -22.79 10.74
C GLY A 472 27.71 -22.08 11.59
N PRO A 473 27.87 -22.14 12.92
CA PRO A 473 26.88 -21.58 13.84
C PRO A 473 26.72 -20.06 13.75
N HIS A 474 27.67 -19.35 13.15
CA HIS A 474 27.68 -17.91 12.97
C HIS A 474 27.36 -17.46 11.54
N SER A 475 27.19 -18.41 10.59
CA SER A 475 26.88 -18.11 9.20
C SER A 475 25.37 -18.08 8.98
N ASP A 476 24.85 -16.93 8.60
CA ASP A 476 23.46 -16.76 8.18
C ASP A 476 23.39 -16.99 6.67
N ARG A 477 22.71 -18.04 6.25
CA ARG A 477 22.65 -18.48 4.85
C ARG A 477 21.35 -19.19 4.48
N TYR A 478 20.41 -19.29 5.41
CA TYR A 478 19.20 -20.09 5.23
C TYR A 478 18.05 -19.21 4.83
N VAL A 479 17.25 -19.70 3.87
CA VAL A 479 16.06 -19.03 3.38
C VAL A 479 14.90 -20.00 3.45
N SER A 480 13.79 -19.63 4.07
CA SER A 480 12.59 -20.45 4.19
C SER A 480 11.94 -20.68 2.83
N LEU A 481 11.58 -21.93 2.55
CA LEU A 481 10.75 -22.33 1.40
C LEU A 481 9.29 -22.58 1.82
N GLN A 482 8.95 -22.37 3.09
CA GLN A 482 7.59 -22.50 3.59
C GLN A 482 6.70 -21.41 3.00
N SER A 483 5.47 -21.81 2.64
CA SER A 483 4.47 -20.87 2.16
C SER A 483 3.91 -20.03 3.30
N ALA A 484 3.89 -18.72 3.13
CA ALA A 484 3.15 -17.77 3.95
C ALA A 484 1.79 -17.54 3.28
N LEU A 485 0.71 -18.10 3.84
CA LEU A 485 -0.63 -18.09 3.25
C LEU A 485 -1.59 -17.31 4.13
N ALA A 486 -2.36 -16.41 3.53
CA ALA A 486 -3.50 -15.79 4.22
C ALA A 486 -4.60 -16.83 4.44
N ALA A 487 -5.41 -16.65 5.47
CA ALA A 487 -6.54 -17.52 5.77
C ALA A 487 -7.71 -17.28 4.79
N SER A 488 -7.49 -17.55 3.49
CA SER A 488 -8.45 -17.27 2.42
C SER A 488 -9.78 -18.00 2.58
N ALA A 489 -9.79 -19.19 3.19
CA ALA A 489 -11.04 -19.86 3.57
C ALA A 489 -11.88 -19.07 4.60
N SER A 490 -11.26 -18.13 5.32
CA SER A 490 -11.93 -17.16 6.21
C SER A 490 -12.03 -15.77 5.58
N ASN A 491 -12.05 -15.70 4.25
CA ASN A 491 -12.14 -14.49 3.45
C ASN A 491 -11.01 -13.47 3.69
N ARG A 492 -9.78 -13.95 3.98
CA ARG A 492 -8.60 -13.10 4.20
C ARG A 492 -7.66 -13.11 3.01
N LEU A 493 -7.05 -11.97 2.74
CA LEU A 493 -6.06 -11.75 1.69
C LEU A 493 -4.79 -11.08 2.24
N VAL A 494 -3.75 -11.07 1.43
CA VAL A 494 -2.50 -10.36 1.77
C VAL A 494 -2.70 -8.87 1.61
N THR A 495 -2.35 -8.10 2.65
CA THR A 495 -2.41 -6.64 2.69
C THR A 495 -1.04 -5.99 2.82
N GLY A 496 0.00 -6.75 3.13
CA GLY A 496 1.36 -6.25 3.25
C GLY A 496 2.36 -7.39 3.34
N VAL A 497 3.64 -7.06 3.15
CA VAL A 497 4.74 -8.03 3.14
C VAL A 497 6.00 -7.44 3.74
N ARG A 498 6.84 -8.27 4.36
CA ARG A 498 8.19 -7.94 4.80
C ARG A 498 9.10 -9.15 4.87
N PHE A 499 10.41 -8.91 4.89
CA PHE A 499 11.39 -9.92 5.27
C PHE A 499 11.64 -9.91 6.78
N VAL A 500 11.80 -11.10 7.36
CA VAL A 500 12.12 -11.28 8.78
C VAL A 500 13.17 -12.37 8.92
N LYS A 501 14.23 -12.12 9.68
CA LYS A 501 15.19 -13.14 10.07
C LYS A 501 14.82 -13.70 11.45
N LYS A 502 14.55 -15.00 11.52
CA LYS A 502 14.27 -15.71 12.77
C LYS A 502 15.10 -16.99 12.83
N ASP A 503 15.78 -17.20 13.93
CA ASP A 503 16.64 -18.39 14.14
C ASP A 503 17.62 -18.64 12.98
N ARG A 504 18.25 -17.57 12.46
CA ARG A 504 19.20 -17.57 11.32
C ARG A 504 18.59 -17.86 9.95
N VAL A 505 17.28 -17.96 9.86
CA VAL A 505 16.54 -18.20 8.62
C VAL A 505 15.82 -16.93 8.17
N LEU A 506 15.97 -16.56 6.91
CA LEU A 506 15.23 -15.50 6.27
C LEU A 506 13.83 -16.02 5.89
N HIS A 507 12.79 -15.35 6.33
CA HIS A 507 11.40 -15.66 6.05
C HIS A 507 10.72 -14.52 5.30
N ILE A 508 9.75 -14.86 4.46
CA ILE A 508 8.70 -13.95 4.02
C ILE A 508 7.62 -13.94 5.09
N GLN A 509 7.23 -12.77 5.56
CA GLN A 509 6.10 -12.60 6.46
C GLN A 509 5.06 -11.72 5.79
N ILE A 510 3.81 -12.19 5.78
CA ILE A 510 2.67 -11.46 5.23
C ILE A 510 1.84 -10.83 6.33
N GLN A 511 1.26 -9.67 6.04
CA GLN A 511 0.13 -9.12 6.75
C GLN A 511 -1.14 -9.57 6.04
N GLU A 512 -2.15 -9.98 6.78
CA GLU A 512 -3.45 -10.35 6.24
C GLU A 512 -4.57 -9.50 6.83
N GLY A 513 -5.64 -9.35 6.08
CA GLY A 513 -6.87 -8.69 6.50
C GLY A 513 -8.09 -9.32 5.84
N GLU A 514 -9.26 -9.17 6.43
CA GLU A 514 -10.53 -9.63 5.87
C GLU A 514 -10.89 -8.78 4.66
N ALA A 515 -11.16 -9.44 3.53
CA ALA A 515 -11.60 -8.79 2.32
C ALA A 515 -13.03 -8.26 2.47
N LEU A 516 -13.22 -7.02 2.10
CA LEU A 516 -14.51 -6.35 2.03
C LEU A 516 -14.82 -6.01 0.58
N PRO A 517 -16.09 -5.76 0.20
CA PRO A 517 -16.46 -5.39 -1.15
C PRO A 517 -15.64 -4.22 -1.72
N GLN A 518 -15.50 -4.20 -3.04
CA GLN A 518 -15.00 -3.07 -3.82
C GLN A 518 -13.57 -2.64 -3.47
N GLY A 519 -12.70 -3.60 -3.21
CA GLY A 519 -11.27 -3.34 -2.97
C GLY A 519 -10.91 -2.96 -1.53
N SER A 520 -11.88 -2.91 -0.63
CA SER A 520 -11.68 -2.53 0.77
C SER A 520 -11.21 -3.70 1.64
N VAL A 521 -10.64 -3.38 2.79
CA VAL A 521 -10.18 -4.34 3.79
C VAL A 521 -10.68 -3.91 5.17
N ASN A 522 -11.04 -4.84 6.01
CA ASN A 522 -11.42 -4.59 7.38
C ASN A 522 -10.16 -4.31 8.23
N GLU A 523 -9.89 -3.05 8.52
CA GLU A 523 -8.72 -2.59 9.27
C GLU A 523 -8.59 -3.22 10.65
N THR A 524 -9.72 -3.56 11.30
CA THR A 524 -9.71 -4.17 12.65
C THR A 524 -9.22 -5.61 12.65
N THR A 525 -9.12 -6.24 11.47
CA THR A 525 -8.69 -7.62 11.29
C THR A 525 -7.25 -7.76 10.83
N LEU A 526 -6.55 -6.63 10.62
CA LEU A 526 -5.16 -6.63 10.16
C LEU A 526 -4.26 -7.30 11.20
N GLN A 527 -3.49 -8.26 10.73
CA GLN A 527 -2.48 -8.94 11.55
C GLN A 527 -1.32 -9.47 10.73
N TRP A 528 -0.11 -9.40 11.30
CA TRP A 528 1.05 -10.09 10.76
C TRP A 528 0.98 -11.57 11.11
N GLN A 529 1.10 -12.44 10.11
CA GLN A 529 1.09 -13.89 10.30
C GLN A 529 2.28 -14.32 11.18
N PRO A 530 2.09 -15.23 12.14
CA PRO A 530 3.18 -15.74 12.94
C PRO A 530 4.14 -16.58 12.09
N ILE A 531 5.45 -16.40 12.30
CA ILE A 531 6.48 -17.18 11.62
C ILE A 531 6.65 -18.51 12.35
N ASN A 532 6.52 -19.61 11.60
CA ASN A 532 6.84 -20.93 12.08
C ASN A 532 8.37 -21.13 12.09
N PRO A 533 9.01 -21.32 13.25
CA PRO A 533 10.45 -21.44 13.32
C PRO A 533 10.94 -22.71 12.63
N ILE A 534 12.02 -22.58 11.87
CA ILE A 534 12.71 -23.70 11.21
C ILE A 534 13.98 -23.97 12.00
N LYS A 535 14.17 -25.23 12.44
CA LYS A 535 15.40 -25.64 13.08
C LYS A 535 16.44 -26.00 12.03
N VAL A 536 17.50 -25.20 11.95
CA VAL A 536 18.63 -25.47 11.08
C VAL A 536 19.70 -26.27 11.81
N PRO A 537 20.45 -27.16 11.12
CA PRO A 537 21.51 -27.93 11.74
C PRO A 537 22.61 -27.06 12.32
N SER A 538 23.12 -27.43 13.48
CA SER A 538 24.27 -26.75 14.13
C SER A 538 25.64 -27.36 13.75
N GLY A 539 25.68 -28.32 12.80
CA GLY A 539 26.87 -29.15 12.50
C GLY A 539 27.36 -29.05 11.05
N GLN A 540 28.50 -29.66 10.80
CA GLN A 540 29.30 -29.52 9.57
C GLN A 540 28.76 -30.27 8.34
N GLN A 541 27.69 -31.05 8.44
CA GLN A 541 27.08 -31.80 7.31
C GLN A 541 25.79 -31.17 6.89
N GLU A 542 25.88 -30.14 6.09
CA GLU A 542 24.74 -29.50 5.45
C GLU A 542 24.58 -30.02 4.02
N THR A 543 23.99 -31.19 3.87
CA THR A 543 23.32 -31.52 2.63
C THR A 543 22.00 -30.78 2.64
N ALA A 544 21.91 -29.69 1.87
CA ALA A 544 20.66 -29.01 1.61
C ALA A 544 19.78 -29.97 0.80
N GLU A 545 18.97 -30.76 1.47
CA GLU A 545 17.94 -31.56 0.81
C GLU A 545 16.68 -30.68 0.68
N ASP A 546 16.17 -30.57 -0.54
CA ASP A 546 14.88 -30.00 -0.88
C ASP A 546 13.74 -30.79 -0.19
N GLY A 547 13.59 -30.68 1.07
CA GLY A 547 12.61 -31.42 1.86
C GLY A 547 12.50 -30.92 3.30
N LEU A 548 13.48 -30.15 3.74
CA LEU A 548 13.54 -29.60 5.10
C LEU A 548 12.81 -28.26 5.25
N GLY A 549 12.17 -27.74 4.18
CA GLY A 549 11.42 -26.47 4.20
C GLY A 549 12.30 -25.21 4.17
N TYR A 550 13.59 -25.34 3.85
CA TYR A 550 14.53 -24.23 3.63
C TYR A 550 15.56 -24.52 2.56
N ALA A 551 16.14 -23.46 1.97
CA ALA A 551 17.32 -23.51 1.12
C ALA A 551 18.53 -22.95 1.87
N ALA A 552 19.72 -23.52 1.62
CA ALA A 552 20.97 -22.99 2.10
C ALA A 552 21.76 -22.34 0.95
N LEU A 553 22.08 -21.06 1.07
CA LEU A 553 22.91 -20.34 0.11
C LEU A 553 24.37 -20.82 0.20
N ARG A 554 25.02 -20.94 -0.97
CA ARG A 554 26.42 -21.35 -1.13
C ARG A 554 27.06 -20.54 -2.25
N TYR A 555 28.36 -20.67 -2.41
CA TYR A 555 29.07 -19.97 -3.48
C TYR A 555 28.46 -20.22 -4.87
N GLU A 556 28.08 -21.46 -5.17
CA GLU A 556 27.50 -21.85 -6.47
C GLU A 556 26.00 -21.55 -6.57
N GLU A 557 25.30 -21.38 -5.45
CA GLU A 557 23.83 -21.25 -5.35
C GLU A 557 23.47 -20.08 -4.45
N ARG A 558 23.72 -18.86 -4.94
CA ARG A 558 23.49 -17.62 -4.20
C ARG A 558 22.74 -16.55 -4.99
N ALA A 559 22.12 -16.97 -6.08
CA ALA A 559 21.35 -16.07 -6.91
C ALA A 559 19.90 -15.95 -6.42
N LEU A 560 19.35 -14.75 -6.57
CA LEU A 560 17.97 -14.42 -6.30
C LEU A 560 17.38 -13.78 -7.55
N ASP A 561 16.27 -14.32 -8.04
CA ASP A 561 15.54 -13.79 -9.17
C ASP A 561 14.74 -12.54 -8.76
N LEU A 562 14.75 -11.53 -9.62
CA LEU A 562 14.08 -10.26 -9.43
C LEU A 562 12.89 -10.20 -10.38
N ASP A 563 11.71 -10.41 -9.84
CA ASP A 563 10.47 -10.54 -10.63
C ASP A 563 9.33 -9.69 -10.06
N ASP A 564 8.48 -9.26 -10.98
CA ASP A 564 7.15 -8.73 -10.69
C ASP A 564 6.10 -9.76 -11.08
N LEU A 565 5.36 -10.24 -10.13
CA LEU A 565 4.28 -11.19 -10.32
C LEU A 565 2.95 -10.45 -10.21
N VAL A 566 2.19 -10.42 -11.30
CA VAL A 566 0.89 -9.75 -11.38
C VAL A 566 -0.21 -10.80 -11.48
N ALA A 567 -1.20 -10.71 -10.59
CA ALA A 567 -2.36 -11.58 -10.61
C ALA A 567 -3.25 -11.27 -11.83
N PRO A 568 -3.88 -12.27 -12.43
CA PRO A 568 -4.87 -12.06 -13.47
C PRO A 568 -6.02 -11.16 -12.98
N LYS A 569 -6.68 -10.46 -13.89
CA LYS A 569 -7.86 -9.64 -13.55
C LYS A 569 -8.89 -10.46 -12.76
N GLY A 570 -9.45 -9.88 -11.71
CA GLY A 570 -10.37 -10.56 -10.80
C GLY A 570 -9.70 -11.51 -9.80
N HIS A 571 -8.38 -11.43 -9.63
CA HIS A 571 -7.65 -12.20 -8.62
C HIS A 571 -6.90 -11.26 -7.66
N VAL A 572 -6.67 -11.75 -6.45
CA VAL A 572 -5.92 -11.05 -5.39
C VAL A 572 -4.84 -11.96 -4.83
N ILE A 573 -3.78 -11.37 -4.29
CA ILE A 573 -2.68 -12.13 -3.67
C ILE A 573 -3.16 -12.72 -2.33
N THR A 574 -3.00 -14.05 -2.20
CA THR A 574 -3.40 -14.80 -0.99
C THR A 574 -2.25 -15.55 -0.35
N GLY A 575 -1.06 -15.55 -0.96
CA GLY A 575 0.11 -16.20 -0.36
C GLY A 575 1.40 -15.97 -1.11
N LEU A 576 2.52 -16.26 -0.45
CA LEU A 576 3.87 -16.09 -0.98
C LEU A 576 4.78 -17.23 -0.52
N ARG A 577 5.76 -17.59 -1.33
CA ARG A 577 6.87 -18.48 -0.95
C ARG A 577 8.09 -18.27 -1.82
N PHE A 578 9.22 -18.74 -1.35
CA PHE A 578 10.36 -19.00 -2.22
C PHE A 578 10.36 -20.43 -2.73
N ARG A 579 10.83 -20.60 -3.95
CA ARG A 579 11.16 -21.88 -4.57
C ARG A 579 12.61 -21.84 -5.05
N LYS A 580 13.30 -22.95 -4.98
CA LYS A 580 14.62 -23.10 -5.58
C LYS A 580 14.46 -23.64 -7.00
N LEU A 581 14.95 -22.90 -7.99
CA LEU A 581 14.89 -23.23 -9.40
C LEU A 581 16.24 -22.99 -10.06
N GLY A 582 16.88 -24.04 -10.61
CA GLY A 582 18.16 -23.90 -11.32
C GLY A 582 19.29 -23.28 -10.53
N GLY A 583 19.30 -23.42 -9.19
CA GLY A 583 20.28 -22.82 -8.30
C GLY A 583 19.97 -21.38 -7.86
N HIS A 584 18.88 -20.81 -8.33
CA HIS A 584 18.36 -19.51 -7.91
C HIS A 584 17.23 -19.68 -6.89
N LEU A 585 17.05 -18.67 -6.05
CA LEU A 585 15.82 -18.46 -5.31
C LEU A 585 14.85 -17.68 -6.19
N ASN A 586 13.66 -18.24 -6.38
CA ASN A 586 12.58 -17.66 -7.19
C ASN A 586 11.37 -17.37 -6.29
N LEU A 587 10.75 -16.19 -6.46
CA LEU A 587 9.52 -15.83 -5.76
C LEU A 587 8.32 -16.48 -6.46
N GLU A 588 7.43 -17.07 -5.69
CA GLU A 588 6.09 -17.49 -6.15
C GLU A 588 5.01 -16.79 -5.34
N ALA A 589 3.98 -16.35 -6.01
CA ALA A 589 2.80 -15.73 -5.40
C ALA A 589 1.55 -16.59 -5.64
N GLN A 590 0.76 -16.83 -4.61
CA GLN A 590 -0.55 -17.43 -4.76
C GLN A 590 -1.57 -16.34 -5.01
N ALA A 591 -2.40 -16.53 -6.04
CA ALA A 591 -3.50 -15.63 -6.38
C ALA A 591 -4.82 -16.43 -6.36
N SER A 592 -5.85 -15.86 -5.74
CA SER A 592 -7.19 -16.43 -5.66
C SER A 592 -8.20 -15.53 -6.35
N PRO A 593 -9.19 -16.10 -7.08
CA PRO A 593 -10.29 -15.31 -7.63
C PRO A 593 -11.07 -14.61 -6.52
N ILE A 594 -11.50 -13.40 -6.77
CA ILE A 594 -12.33 -12.61 -5.86
C ILE A 594 -13.48 -11.95 -6.63
N ASP A 595 -14.66 -11.97 -6.02
CA ASP A 595 -15.79 -11.20 -6.52
C ASP A 595 -15.68 -9.75 -6.03
N PHE A 596 -15.55 -8.82 -6.95
CA PHE A 596 -15.38 -7.40 -6.64
C PHE A 596 -16.57 -6.81 -5.89
N MET A 597 -17.80 -7.23 -6.22
CA MET A 597 -19.03 -6.69 -5.63
C MET A 597 -19.31 -7.20 -4.21
N THR A 598 -18.90 -8.43 -3.91
CA THR A 598 -19.16 -9.06 -2.61
C THR A 598 -17.92 -9.14 -1.72
N GLY A 599 -16.72 -9.00 -2.29
CA GLY A 599 -15.45 -9.22 -1.59
C GLY A 599 -15.20 -10.69 -1.26
N SER A 600 -15.94 -11.64 -1.85
CA SER A 600 -15.80 -13.07 -1.56
C SER A 600 -14.65 -13.70 -2.33
N ILE A 601 -13.76 -14.37 -1.61
CA ILE A 601 -12.57 -15.07 -2.17
C ILE A 601 -12.91 -16.53 -2.43
N ASP A 602 -12.59 -17.02 -3.64
CA ASP A 602 -12.65 -18.43 -3.98
C ASP A 602 -11.28 -19.10 -3.76
N SER A 603 -11.09 -19.64 -2.57
CA SER A 603 -9.82 -20.27 -2.17
C SER A 603 -9.57 -21.63 -2.85
N GLU A 604 -10.61 -22.28 -3.41
CA GLU A 604 -10.46 -23.59 -4.07
C GLU A 604 -9.84 -23.45 -5.47
N ARG A 605 -10.01 -22.29 -6.12
CA ARG A 605 -9.44 -21.98 -7.43
C ARG A 605 -8.18 -21.14 -7.38
N ALA A 606 -7.46 -21.18 -6.26
CA ALA A 606 -6.19 -20.49 -6.12
C ALA A 606 -5.13 -21.04 -7.08
N ILE A 607 -4.35 -20.16 -7.69
CA ILE A 607 -3.26 -20.51 -8.61
C ILE A 607 -1.93 -19.97 -8.07
N TRP A 608 -0.83 -20.67 -8.37
CA TRP A 608 0.51 -20.14 -8.13
C TRP A 608 1.05 -19.46 -9.37
N LEU A 609 1.54 -18.24 -9.19
CA LEU A 609 2.21 -17.41 -10.19
C LEU A 609 3.70 -17.54 -9.97
N SER A 610 4.45 -17.77 -11.02
CA SER A 610 5.90 -17.80 -11.03
C SER A 610 6.42 -17.36 -12.39
N ASN A 611 7.66 -16.90 -12.42
CA ASN A 611 8.38 -16.64 -13.64
C ASN A 611 9.55 -17.64 -13.74
N ASP A 612 9.38 -18.65 -14.59
CA ASP A 612 10.28 -19.82 -14.68
C ASP A 612 11.42 -19.61 -15.71
N ASN A 613 11.68 -18.39 -16.20
CA ASN A 613 12.71 -18.10 -17.20
C ASN A 613 14.13 -18.02 -16.62
N THR A 614 14.44 -18.81 -15.60
CA THR A 614 15.82 -19.00 -15.10
C THR A 614 16.73 -19.59 -16.19
N PRO A 615 18.05 -19.33 -16.23
CA PRO A 615 18.94 -19.58 -17.38
C PRO A 615 18.90 -20.97 -18.02
N ALA A 616 18.38 -21.96 -17.33
CA ALA A 616 18.26 -23.31 -17.85
C ALA A 616 17.13 -23.50 -18.90
N THR A 617 16.27 -22.51 -19.16
CA THR A 617 15.05 -22.66 -19.98
C THR A 617 14.99 -21.86 -21.27
N GLU A 618 16.00 -20.96 -21.62
CA GLU A 618 16.40 -20.84 -23.01
C GLU A 618 16.02 -19.72 -23.95
N THR A 619 14.85 -19.14 -23.93
CA THR A 619 14.51 -18.19 -25.01
C THR A 619 14.77 -16.74 -24.63
N ASN A 620 14.70 -16.39 -23.36
CA ASN A 620 15.04 -15.08 -22.80
C ASN A 620 15.77 -15.27 -21.45
N PRO A 621 17.10 -15.50 -21.46
CA PRO A 621 17.85 -15.68 -20.21
C PRO A 621 17.81 -14.39 -19.39
N ARG A 622 17.64 -14.54 -18.08
CA ARG A 622 17.70 -13.43 -17.12
C ARG A 622 19.04 -12.72 -17.20
N THR A 623 19.03 -11.42 -17.12
CA THR A 623 20.26 -10.62 -17.05
C THR A 623 20.69 -10.39 -15.62
N LYS A 624 22.00 -10.43 -15.37
CA LYS A 624 22.57 -10.25 -14.04
C LYS A 624 22.71 -8.77 -13.70
N VAL A 625 22.20 -8.38 -12.55
CA VAL A 625 22.51 -7.08 -11.93
C VAL A 625 23.94 -7.13 -11.39
N SER A 626 24.80 -6.24 -11.90
CA SER A 626 26.24 -6.23 -11.57
C SER A 626 26.54 -5.15 -10.53
N LEU A 627 27.04 -5.56 -9.38
CA LEU A 627 27.54 -4.66 -8.34
C LEU A 627 29.05 -4.46 -8.51
N LEU A 628 29.46 -3.27 -8.91
CA LEU A 628 30.87 -2.95 -9.15
C LEU A 628 31.56 -2.45 -7.88
N SER A 629 32.53 -3.22 -7.35
CA SER A 629 33.31 -2.88 -6.16
C SER A 629 32.46 -2.31 -5.01
N PRO A 630 31.43 -3.03 -4.56
CA PRO A 630 30.43 -2.50 -3.64
C PRO A 630 30.98 -2.34 -2.22
N ASP A 631 30.60 -1.25 -1.56
CA ASP A 631 30.69 -1.10 -0.10
C ASP A 631 29.39 -1.54 0.56
N VAL A 632 29.35 -1.62 1.88
CA VAL A 632 28.12 -1.89 2.64
C VAL A 632 27.12 -0.76 2.45
N SER A 633 25.87 -1.11 2.25
CA SER A 633 24.77 -0.18 1.94
C SER A 633 24.54 0.85 3.03
N THR A 634 24.72 0.47 4.29
CA THR A 634 24.58 1.34 5.47
C THR A 634 25.60 2.48 5.56
N ARG A 635 26.64 2.47 4.72
CA ARG A 635 27.62 3.58 4.61
C ARG A 635 27.23 4.63 3.57
N SER A 636 26.23 4.37 2.73
CA SER A 636 25.76 5.37 1.77
C SER A 636 25.16 6.59 2.49
N HIS A 637 25.41 7.77 1.94
CA HIS A 637 24.83 9.03 2.41
C HIS A 637 23.62 9.45 1.59
N THR A 638 23.43 8.82 0.43
CA THR A 638 22.32 9.06 -0.47
C THR A 638 21.37 7.88 -0.42
N PRO A 639 20.04 8.12 -0.46
CA PRO A 639 19.06 7.06 -0.53
C PRO A 639 19.25 6.19 -1.77
N SER A 640 18.99 4.89 -1.66
CA SER A 640 18.98 3.98 -2.81
C SER A 640 17.78 4.25 -3.70
N VAL A 641 18.00 4.05 -5.01
CA VAL A 641 16.95 4.14 -6.03
C VAL A 641 16.75 2.78 -6.69
N PRO A 642 15.54 2.44 -7.16
CA PRO A 642 15.33 1.24 -7.96
C PRO A 642 16.25 1.21 -9.17
N ASP A 643 17.06 0.16 -9.31
CA ASP A 643 18.05 0.00 -10.37
C ASP A 643 18.02 -1.39 -11.03
N SER A 644 16.92 -2.11 -10.82
CA SER A 644 16.65 -3.39 -11.46
C SER A 644 15.26 -3.41 -12.11
N THR A 645 15.13 -4.28 -13.09
CA THR A 645 13.87 -4.56 -13.79
C THR A 645 13.45 -6.01 -13.54
N SER A 646 12.20 -6.34 -13.83
CA SER A 646 11.75 -7.74 -13.87
C SER A 646 12.58 -8.55 -14.86
N ASP A 647 12.65 -9.85 -14.69
CA ASP A 647 13.48 -10.79 -15.50
C ASP A 647 15.00 -10.63 -15.32
N GLN A 648 15.44 -9.99 -14.24
CA GLN A 648 16.83 -9.97 -13.83
C GLN A 648 17.09 -10.92 -12.66
N PHE A 649 18.36 -11.12 -12.32
CA PHE A 649 18.76 -11.76 -11.07
C PHE A 649 19.95 -11.05 -10.45
N ILE A 650 20.13 -11.23 -9.14
CA ILE A 650 21.28 -10.72 -8.41
C ILE A 650 21.95 -11.86 -7.64
N GLU A 651 23.27 -11.87 -7.61
CA GLU A 651 24.03 -12.78 -6.75
C GLU A 651 24.49 -12.06 -5.48
N PHE A 652 24.29 -12.71 -4.34
CA PHE A 652 24.93 -12.27 -3.11
C PHE A 652 26.44 -12.40 -3.24
N GLN A 653 27.17 -11.31 -3.10
CA GLN A 653 28.62 -11.26 -3.26
C GLN A 653 29.29 -10.52 -2.09
N VAL A 654 30.60 -10.68 -1.96
CA VAL A 654 31.36 -9.95 -0.95
C VAL A 654 31.52 -8.48 -1.32
N THR A 655 31.65 -7.65 -0.30
CA THR A 655 32.04 -6.24 -0.45
C THR A 655 33.43 -6.09 -1.08
N SER A 656 33.75 -4.91 -1.58
CA SER A 656 35.04 -4.58 -2.18
C SER A 656 36.19 -4.82 -1.22
N LEU A 657 37.26 -5.45 -1.73
CA LEU A 657 38.52 -5.64 -0.98
C LEU A 657 39.06 -4.30 -0.50
N GLU A 658 39.05 -3.27 -1.33
CA GLU A 658 39.59 -1.95 -0.99
C GLU A 658 38.78 -1.23 0.07
N LYS A 659 37.46 -1.30 0.00
CA LYS A 659 36.57 -0.54 0.87
C LYS A 659 36.29 -1.24 2.20
N ASP A 660 36.22 -2.59 2.19
CA ASP A 660 35.74 -3.37 3.34
C ASP A 660 36.45 -4.71 3.56
N VAL A 661 37.62 -4.93 2.92
CA VAL A 661 38.38 -6.19 3.00
C VAL A 661 37.56 -7.43 2.65
N SER A 662 36.54 -7.29 1.84
CA SER A 662 35.61 -8.37 1.45
C SER A 662 34.97 -9.08 2.65
N GLN A 663 34.58 -8.36 3.71
CA GLN A 663 34.12 -8.98 4.95
C GLN A 663 32.59 -9.10 5.08
N ASN A 664 31.81 -8.32 4.34
CA ASN A 664 30.36 -8.40 4.38
C ASN A 664 29.82 -8.97 3.08
N THR A 665 28.63 -9.56 3.15
CA THR A 665 27.88 -10.03 1.98
C THR A 665 26.84 -8.99 1.59
N VAL A 666 26.77 -8.63 0.32
CA VAL A 666 25.80 -7.68 -0.27
C VAL A 666 25.11 -8.31 -1.49
N PRO A 667 23.90 -7.84 -1.87
CA PRO A 667 23.09 -6.78 -1.26
C PRO A 667 22.58 -7.16 0.14
N PHE A 668 22.17 -6.15 0.91
CA PHE A 668 21.40 -6.39 2.12
C PHE A 668 19.94 -6.66 1.76
N ILE A 669 19.17 -7.16 2.72
CA ILE A 669 17.73 -7.40 2.57
C ILE A 669 16.99 -6.31 3.35
N GLU A 670 16.07 -5.60 2.75
CA GLU A 670 15.25 -4.63 3.45
C GLU A 670 14.18 -5.34 4.29
N ALA A 671 14.10 -5.00 5.57
CA ALA A 671 13.15 -5.59 6.51
C ALA A 671 11.94 -4.69 6.79
N THR A 672 11.95 -3.45 6.28
CA THR A 672 10.87 -2.50 6.44
C THR A 672 9.58 -3.03 5.80
N PRO A 673 8.45 -3.02 6.52
CA PRO A 673 7.18 -3.49 5.96
C PRO A 673 6.72 -2.66 4.76
N VAL A 674 6.23 -3.34 3.72
CA VAL A 674 5.56 -2.70 2.57
C VAL A 674 4.08 -3.05 2.64
N ALA A 675 3.28 -2.06 3.02
CA ALA A 675 1.82 -2.17 3.12
C ALA A 675 1.20 -0.79 2.81
N PRO A 676 0.09 -0.73 2.06
CA PRO A 676 -0.60 0.52 1.80
C PRO A 676 -1.45 0.95 3.00
N GLU A 677 -1.56 2.25 3.22
CA GLU A 677 -2.42 2.87 4.23
C GLU A 677 -3.33 3.93 3.58
N PRO A 678 -4.65 3.76 3.60
CA PRO A 678 -5.42 2.62 4.13
C PRO A 678 -5.16 1.31 3.34
N PRO A 679 -5.39 0.13 3.97
CA PRO A 679 -5.17 -1.15 3.32
C PRO A 679 -6.16 -1.35 2.16
N VAL A 680 -5.64 -1.89 1.06
CA VAL A 680 -6.42 -2.26 -0.13
C VAL A 680 -6.00 -3.65 -0.61
N TRP A 681 -6.77 -4.24 -1.51
CA TRP A 681 -6.42 -5.50 -2.14
C TRP A 681 -5.12 -5.38 -2.91
N LEU A 682 -4.27 -6.39 -2.80
CA LEU A 682 -3.04 -6.47 -3.57
C LEU A 682 -3.27 -7.37 -4.80
N THR A 683 -2.89 -6.84 -5.96
CA THR A 683 -2.98 -7.55 -7.26
C THR A 683 -1.62 -7.94 -7.81
N GLY A 684 -0.55 -7.57 -7.14
CA GLY A 684 0.80 -7.98 -7.53
C GLY A 684 1.80 -7.86 -6.40
N ILE A 685 2.91 -8.55 -6.57
CA ILE A 685 4.04 -8.58 -5.66
C ILE A 685 5.33 -8.75 -6.45
N GLY A 686 6.39 -8.06 -6.06
CA GLY A 686 7.69 -8.21 -6.69
C GLY A 686 8.85 -8.10 -5.72
N ILE A 687 9.97 -8.68 -6.11
CA ILE A 687 11.28 -8.48 -5.50
C ILE A 687 12.14 -7.70 -6.49
N TYR A 688 12.77 -6.65 -6.03
CA TYR A 688 13.62 -5.80 -6.85
C TYR A 688 14.88 -5.39 -6.07
N HIS A 689 15.88 -4.92 -6.79
CA HIS A 689 17.08 -4.31 -6.21
C HIS A 689 16.97 -2.79 -6.28
N LYS A 690 17.40 -2.14 -5.22
CA LYS A 690 17.62 -0.70 -5.15
C LYS A 690 19.02 -0.41 -4.61
N GLY A 691 19.72 0.51 -5.22
CA GLY A 691 21.11 0.76 -4.88
C GLY A 691 21.61 2.16 -5.20
N GLN A 692 22.90 2.33 -4.95
CA GLN A 692 23.68 3.50 -5.32
C GLN A 692 25.01 3.06 -5.92
N PRO A 693 25.58 3.78 -6.90
CA PRO A 693 26.87 3.44 -7.48
C PRO A 693 27.96 3.27 -6.43
N GLY A 694 28.61 2.11 -6.43
CA GLY A 694 29.69 1.79 -5.49
C GLY A 694 29.26 1.28 -4.12
N TYR A 695 27.97 1.00 -3.93
CA TYR A 695 27.40 0.33 -2.75
C TYR A 695 26.65 -0.93 -3.16
N GLY A 696 26.40 -1.81 -2.19
CA GLY A 696 25.74 -3.10 -2.46
C GLY A 696 24.24 -3.04 -2.57
N GLY A 697 23.61 -1.95 -2.14
CA GLY A 697 22.15 -1.77 -2.21
C GLY A 697 21.36 -2.72 -1.31
N TYR A 698 20.08 -2.79 -1.58
CA TYR A 698 19.11 -3.62 -0.87
C TYR A 698 18.25 -4.40 -1.86
N VAL A 699 17.98 -5.65 -1.53
CA VAL A 699 16.86 -6.39 -2.09
C VAL A 699 15.62 -6.08 -1.26
N ALA A 700 14.56 -5.67 -1.90
CA ALA A 700 13.34 -5.20 -1.26
C ALA A 700 12.08 -5.76 -1.92
N PHE A 701 10.96 -5.72 -1.22
CA PHE A 701 9.65 -5.95 -1.80
C PHE A 701 9.07 -4.69 -2.42
N ARG A 702 8.32 -4.86 -3.50
CA ARG A 702 7.32 -3.91 -4.00
C ARG A 702 5.99 -4.61 -4.19
N ILE A 703 4.90 -3.88 -4.05
CA ILE A 703 3.54 -4.42 -4.16
C ILE A 703 2.73 -3.61 -5.17
N ALA A 704 1.83 -4.27 -5.87
CA ALA A 704 0.85 -3.62 -6.72
C ALA A 704 -0.51 -3.61 -6.02
N THR A 705 -1.05 -2.42 -5.81
CA THR A 705 -2.40 -2.22 -5.26
C THR A 705 -3.46 -2.50 -6.32
N LEU A 706 -4.72 -2.63 -5.91
CA LEU A 706 -5.84 -2.83 -6.83
C LEU A 706 -5.85 -1.78 -7.94
N ASN A 707 -6.00 -2.24 -9.19
CA ASN A 707 -6.22 -1.35 -10.31
C ASN A 707 -7.70 -0.97 -10.38
N PHE A 708 -8.05 0.20 -9.88
CA PHE A 708 -9.43 0.68 -9.86
C PHE A 708 -10.00 0.96 -11.25
N SER A 709 -9.16 1.31 -12.25
CA SER A 709 -9.62 1.58 -13.62
C SER A 709 -10.35 0.39 -14.25
N ASP A 710 -10.00 -0.83 -13.84
CA ASP A 710 -10.62 -2.06 -14.32
C ASP A 710 -12.09 -2.23 -13.91
N TYR A 711 -12.52 -1.48 -12.90
CA TYR A 711 -13.86 -1.58 -12.27
C TYR A 711 -14.65 -0.27 -12.37
N MET A 712 -14.14 0.73 -13.09
CA MET A 712 -14.80 2.01 -13.34
C MET A 712 -15.55 1.99 -14.69
N THR A 713 -16.48 1.05 -14.87
CA THR A 713 -17.33 1.04 -16.06
C THR A 713 -18.44 2.08 -15.91
N VAL A 714 -18.42 3.08 -16.77
CA VAL A 714 -19.52 4.04 -16.91
C VAL A 714 -20.46 3.47 -17.95
N SER A 715 -21.47 2.68 -17.56
CA SER A 715 -22.55 2.32 -18.46
C SER A 715 -23.73 3.26 -18.21
N SER A 716 -24.12 4.00 -19.23
CA SER A 716 -25.36 4.80 -19.19
C SER A 716 -26.61 3.94 -18.97
N GLU A 717 -26.51 2.62 -19.15
CA GLU A 717 -27.61 1.67 -18.97
C GLU A 717 -27.89 1.37 -17.48
N GLU A 718 -26.92 1.49 -16.58
CA GLU A 718 -27.16 1.28 -15.15
C GLU A 718 -27.94 2.41 -14.47
N PHE A 719 -28.07 3.56 -15.14
CA PHE A 719 -28.92 4.66 -14.67
C PHE A 719 -30.40 4.55 -15.10
N ASN A 720 -30.71 3.62 -15.99
CA ASN A 720 -32.09 3.31 -16.32
C ASN A 720 -32.76 2.60 -15.15
N TYR A 721 -33.32 3.37 -14.24
CA TYR A 721 -34.26 2.88 -13.25
C TYR A 721 -35.41 2.19 -14.00
N THR A 722 -35.47 0.86 -13.89
CA THR A 722 -36.68 0.15 -14.23
C THR A 722 -37.81 0.79 -13.43
N THR A 723 -38.56 1.66 -14.09
CA THR A 723 -39.91 1.94 -13.70
C THR A 723 -40.63 0.62 -13.87
N GLU A 724 -40.69 -0.21 -12.83
CA GLU A 724 -41.76 -1.16 -12.69
C GLU A 724 -43.04 -0.29 -12.68
N GLU A 725 -43.64 -0.14 -13.83
CA GLU A 725 -45.02 0.20 -13.93
C GLU A 725 -45.75 -0.92 -13.19
N ASP A 726 -46.09 -0.65 -11.94
CA ASP A 726 -47.17 -1.39 -11.29
C ASP A 726 -48.41 -1.24 -12.15
N THR A 727 -48.60 -2.22 -13.00
CA THR A 727 -49.92 -2.52 -13.59
C THR A 727 -50.84 -2.93 -12.44
N LEU A 728 -51.34 -1.93 -11.73
CA LEU A 728 -52.55 -2.05 -10.94
C LEU A 728 -53.72 -1.79 -11.87
N GLY A 729 -54.27 -2.92 -12.40
CA GLY A 729 -55.63 -2.99 -12.95
C GLY A 729 -56.68 -2.91 -11.85
#